data_c90a64f72eaafda030d78e7e0ae2b5bf
#
_entry.id   c90a64f72eaafda030d78e7e0ae2b5bf
#
_cell.length_a   1.000
_cell.length_b   1.000
_cell.length_c   1.000
_cell.angle_alpha   90.00
_cell.angle_beta   90.00
_cell.angle_gamma   90.00
#
_symmetry.space_group_name_H-M   'P 1'
#
loop_
_entity.id
_entity.type
_entity.pdbx_description
1 polymer ?
#
loop_
_entity_poly.entity_id
_entity_poly.type
_entity_poly.pdbx_seq_one_letter_code
_entity_poly.pdbx_strand_id
1 'polypeptide(L)'
;MSYNFTEFLQKRNEKQLNEMTNQEIYYKLLEYVKERADKKTKNESKKKIYYISAEFLIGKLLSNNLINLGIYKEVREELKAAGKNLSHIEEIEIEPSLGNGGLGRLASCFIDSMSTLGINGEGVGLNYHCGLFKQVFKNNEQKAEANYWIEDESWLRDTNIGYEVKFKNFTLHSKLKRIDILGYEKDTKNYLNLFDIESVDYNLIKEGISFDEENIEKNLTLFLYPDDSTKKGELLRIYQQYFMVSNAARLIIAEAVEKGSNVHDLADYAFVQINDTHPSMVIPELIRIMTEEHNIAFEEATKIVTKMTGYTNHTILAEALEKWPLDYLEEVVPNIVEIIKKLDKVVKAKYSDEKVQIIDEQNRVHMANMDIHFSSSVNGVAYLHTEILKNSELKEFYEIYPEKFNNKTNGITFRRWLESCNEDLADYLKELIGTGYLTDAQNLKDLLKFVDDKNVYEKLAQIKHENKIKLKKYLQHTQGIVIDENSIIDTQIKRFHEYKRQQMNALYVIKKYLDIKNGKLPERKITVLFGGKAAPAYIIAQDIIHLILCLSEIINNDPEVNKYLNVYLVENYNVGLAEKIIPATDISEQISLASKEASGTGNMKFMLNGALTLGTMDGANVEIHELVGDDNIYIFGKNSDDIIKLYETEGYVSKDYYEKEGIKEVVDFITSDKLIKAGNKERLERLQNELINKDWFMTLIDFEDYYNTKEKMFKDYENKDLWYKQVINNIAKAGFFSSDRTIAQYEDEIWKTK
;
A
#
# COMPACT_ATOMS: atom_id res chain seq x y z
N MET A 1 -4.67 15.58 35.60
CA MET A 1 -5.33 16.53 34.68
C MET A 1 -4.50 16.64 33.43
N SER A 2 -5.10 16.43 32.26
CA SER A 2 -4.43 16.67 30.99
C SER A 2 -4.42 18.17 30.74
N TYR A 3 -3.26 18.77 30.56
CA TYR A 3 -3.10 20.16 30.16
C TYR A 3 -3.11 20.26 28.63
N ASN A 4 -3.59 21.39 28.12
CA ASN A 4 -3.61 21.63 26.67
C ASN A 4 -2.21 22.02 26.13
N PHE A 5 -2.08 22.24 24.83
CA PHE A 5 -0.76 22.50 24.23
C PHE A 5 -0.16 23.84 24.70
N THR A 6 -0.97 24.88 24.85
CA THR A 6 -0.52 26.17 25.36
C THR A 6 -0.02 26.06 26.83
N GLU A 7 -0.73 25.33 27.70
CA GLU A 7 -0.29 25.04 29.05
C GLU A 7 1.00 24.19 29.10
N PHE A 8 1.17 23.28 28.15
CA PHE A 8 2.38 22.50 28.02
C PHE A 8 3.60 23.39 27.76
N LEU A 9 3.49 24.36 26.85
CA LEU A 9 4.56 25.32 26.55
C LEU A 9 4.86 26.21 27.76
N GLN A 10 3.82 26.73 28.47
CA GLN A 10 3.98 27.57 29.67
C GLN A 10 4.72 26.85 30.77
N LYS A 11 4.42 25.57 31.03
CA LYS A 11 5.09 24.78 32.07
C LYS A 11 6.59 24.57 31.81
N ARG A 12 7.04 24.72 30.57
CA ARG A 12 8.43 24.57 30.14
C ARG A 12 9.15 25.90 29.94
N ASN A 13 8.47 27.02 30.26
CA ASN A 13 8.95 28.38 30.01
C ASN A 13 9.34 28.61 28.54
N GLU A 14 8.61 27.97 27.61
CA GLU A 14 8.81 28.15 26.17
C GLU A 14 8.24 29.49 25.69
N LYS A 15 8.63 29.93 24.50
CA LYS A 15 8.04 31.10 23.81
C LYS A 15 6.53 30.96 23.67
N GLN A 16 5.82 32.07 23.54
CA GLN A 16 4.40 32.04 23.21
C GLN A 16 4.20 31.54 21.78
N LEU A 17 3.08 30.85 21.51
CA LEU A 17 2.78 30.25 20.19
C LEU A 17 2.87 31.24 19.02
N ASN A 18 2.45 32.50 19.21
CA ASN A 18 2.52 33.54 18.19
C ASN A 18 3.95 33.95 17.83
N GLU A 19 4.91 33.77 18.74
CA GLU A 19 6.32 34.11 18.57
C GLU A 19 7.15 32.97 17.96
N MET A 20 6.63 31.75 17.95
CA MET A 20 7.31 30.56 17.45
C MET A 20 7.20 30.45 15.92
N THR A 21 8.24 29.93 15.29
CA THR A 21 8.20 29.47 13.90
C THR A 21 7.36 28.19 13.78
N ASN A 22 6.86 27.88 12.59
CA ASN A 22 6.13 26.63 12.38
C ASN A 22 6.98 25.40 12.69
N GLN A 23 8.30 25.45 12.41
CA GLN A 23 9.23 24.37 12.72
C GLN A 23 9.40 24.17 14.23
N GLU A 24 9.56 25.25 15.02
CA GLU A 24 9.60 25.17 16.48
C GLU A 24 8.29 24.57 17.02
N ILE A 25 7.15 24.98 16.48
CA ILE A 25 5.82 24.45 16.89
C ILE A 25 5.72 22.95 16.56
N TYR A 26 6.18 22.52 15.38
CA TYR A 26 6.17 21.10 14.99
C TYR A 26 6.93 20.23 16.01
N TYR A 27 8.16 20.59 16.36
CA TYR A 27 8.93 19.80 17.32
C TYR A 27 8.32 19.84 18.73
N LYS A 28 7.71 20.94 19.13
CA LYS A 28 6.99 20.99 20.43
C LYS A 28 5.70 20.18 20.41
N LEU A 29 4.99 20.10 19.29
CA LEU A 29 3.85 19.19 19.13
C LEU A 29 4.28 17.72 19.16
N LEU A 30 5.40 17.39 18.50
CA LEU A 30 5.98 16.06 18.57
C LEU A 30 6.29 15.65 20.02
N GLU A 31 6.95 16.53 20.79
CA GLU A 31 7.25 16.33 22.21
C GLU A 31 5.96 16.17 23.03
N TYR A 32 4.98 17.04 22.83
CA TYR A 32 3.68 17.01 23.52
C TYR A 32 2.91 15.71 23.28
N VAL A 33 2.88 15.24 22.02
CA VAL A 33 2.22 13.97 21.65
C VAL A 33 2.96 12.78 22.27
N LYS A 34 4.30 12.78 22.21
CA LYS A 34 5.11 11.72 22.84
C LYS A 34 4.88 11.62 24.34
N GLU A 35 4.81 12.76 25.05
CA GLU A 35 4.52 12.77 26.49
C GLU A 35 3.13 12.22 26.82
N ARG A 36 2.14 12.49 25.94
CA ARG A 36 0.80 11.90 26.09
C ARG A 36 0.79 10.41 25.80
N ALA A 37 1.54 9.98 24.81
CA ALA A 37 1.72 8.57 24.48
C ALA A 37 2.40 7.79 25.63
N ASP A 38 3.32 8.42 26.37
CA ASP A 38 4.00 7.80 27.51
C ASP A 38 3.05 7.52 28.70
N LYS A 39 1.94 8.23 28.79
CA LYS A 39 0.89 7.99 29.80
C LYS A 39 -0.07 6.85 29.42
N LYS A 40 -0.01 6.37 28.16
CA LYS A 40 -0.83 5.25 27.70
C LYS A 40 -0.19 3.93 28.09
N THR A 41 -1.02 2.97 28.51
CA THR A 41 -0.57 1.59 28.78
C THR A 41 -0.54 0.76 27.49
N LYS A 42 0.21 -0.33 27.50
CA LYS A 42 0.14 -1.29 26.37
C LYS A 42 -1.18 -2.06 26.42
N ASN A 43 -1.69 -2.44 25.24
CA ASN A 43 -2.70 -3.49 25.18
C ASN A 43 -2.08 -4.81 25.66
N GLU A 44 -2.74 -5.50 26.58
CA GLU A 44 -2.23 -6.73 27.17
C GLU A 44 -3.24 -7.88 27.04
N SER A 45 -2.71 -9.06 26.72
CA SER A 45 -3.40 -10.34 26.77
C SER A 45 -2.34 -11.44 26.93
N LYS A 46 -2.74 -12.68 27.25
CA LYS A 46 -1.79 -13.80 27.32
C LYS A 46 -1.12 -13.98 25.96
N LYS A 47 -1.90 -14.08 24.89
CA LYS A 47 -1.42 -14.24 23.52
C LYS A 47 -1.21 -12.87 22.86
N LYS A 48 -0.05 -12.66 22.24
CA LYS A 48 0.31 -11.46 21.48
C LYS A 48 0.43 -11.77 20.00
N ILE A 49 -0.05 -10.85 19.17
CA ILE A 49 0.08 -10.91 17.72
C ILE A 49 1.35 -10.19 17.28
N TYR A 50 2.15 -10.84 16.46
CA TYR A 50 3.30 -10.27 15.76
C TYR A 50 2.99 -10.24 14.27
N TYR A 51 2.68 -9.03 13.77
CA TYR A 51 2.42 -8.79 12.35
C TYR A 51 3.74 -8.47 11.68
N ILE A 52 4.35 -9.46 11.02
CA ILE A 52 5.67 -9.32 10.41
C ILE A 52 5.52 -8.93 8.94
N SER A 53 6.10 -7.80 8.56
CA SER A 53 6.03 -7.27 7.20
C SER A 53 7.34 -6.60 6.80
N ALA A 54 7.75 -6.78 5.55
CA ALA A 54 8.87 -6.03 4.97
C ALA A 54 8.60 -4.53 4.89
N GLU A 55 7.33 -4.12 4.88
CA GLU A 55 6.89 -2.74 4.66
C GLU A 55 5.88 -2.28 5.69
N PHE A 56 6.04 -1.02 6.13
CA PHE A 56 5.04 -0.27 6.88
C PHE A 56 4.96 1.17 6.36
N LEU A 57 4.07 1.44 5.42
CA LEU A 57 3.89 2.78 4.86
C LEU A 57 2.99 3.62 5.77
N ILE A 58 3.54 4.05 6.90
CA ILE A 58 2.79 4.71 7.98
C ILE A 58 2.33 6.14 7.63
N GLY A 59 3.03 6.83 6.73
CA GLY A 59 2.74 8.23 6.41
C GLY A 59 3.15 9.18 7.55
N LYS A 60 2.77 10.44 7.44
CA LYS A 60 2.94 11.42 8.52
C LYS A 60 2.09 11.04 9.73
N LEU A 61 2.61 11.22 10.92
CA LEU A 61 1.98 10.75 12.16
C LEU A 61 1.36 11.86 13.02
N LEU A 62 1.74 13.13 12.84
CA LEU A 62 1.27 14.21 13.72
C LEU A 62 -0.25 14.28 13.76
N SER A 63 -0.93 14.48 12.63
CA SER A 63 -2.38 14.55 12.56
C SER A 63 -3.05 13.27 13.02
N ASN A 64 -2.54 12.12 12.57
CA ASN A 64 -3.07 10.82 12.97
C ASN A 64 -3.03 10.63 14.49
N ASN A 65 -1.93 11.01 15.14
CA ASN A 65 -1.77 10.89 16.57
C ASN A 65 -2.65 11.91 17.34
N LEU A 66 -2.78 13.14 16.85
CA LEU A 66 -3.69 14.13 17.44
C LEU A 66 -5.16 13.66 17.36
N ILE A 67 -5.57 13.03 16.26
CA ILE A 67 -6.90 12.44 16.10
C ILE A 67 -7.08 11.27 17.06
N ASN A 68 -6.13 10.34 17.11
CA ASN A 68 -6.21 9.17 17.98
C ASN A 68 -6.21 9.55 19.49
N LEU A 69 -5.57 10.67 19.84
CA LEU A 69 -5.63 11.24 21.19
C LEU A 69 -6.92 12.03 21.48
N GLY A 70 -7.76 12.28 20.47
CA GLY A 70 -8.99 13.08 20.59
C GLY A 70 -8.75 14.58 20.81
N ILE A 71 -7.56 15.11 20.45
CA ILE A 71 -7.15 16.50 20.71
C ILE A 71 -6.90 17.32 19.44
N TYR A 72 -7.16 16.76 18.27
CA TYR A 72 -6.88 17.43 16.98
C TYR A 72 -7.57 18.81 16.86
N LYS A 73 -8.86 18.86 17.18
CA LYS A 73 -9.64 20.12 17.11
C LYS A 73 -9.16 21.14 18.13
N GLU A 74 -8.85 20.70 19.35
CA GLU A 74 -8.33 21.57 20.42
C GLU A 74 -7.01 22.23 19.98
N VAL A 75 -6.04 21.45 19.56
CA VAL A 75 -4.72 21.95 19.09
C VAL A 75 -4.88 22.90 17.90
N ARG A 76 -5.75 22.57 16.94
CA ARG A 76 -6.02 23.43 15.78
C ARG A 76 -6.59 24.79 16.20
N GLU A 77 -7.54 24.84 17.12
CA GLU A 77 -8.12 26.11 17.60
C GLU A 77 -7.11 26.93 18.41
N GLU A 78 -6.25 26.30 19.23
CA GLU A 78 -5.17 27.01 19.94
C GLU A 78 -4.17 27.65 18.95
N LEU A 79 -3.76 26.90 17.92
CA LEU A 79 -2.87 27.40 16.88
C LEU A 79 -3.51 28.55 16.09
N LYS A 80 -4.79 28.42 15.71
CA LYS A 80 -5.54 29.44 14.99
C LYS A 80 -5.66 30.72 15.82
N ALA A 81 -5.93 30.61 17.14
CA ALA A 81 -5.97 31.76 18.06
C ALA A 81 -4.61 32.48 18.12
N ALA A 82 -3.51 31.78 17.93
CA ALA A 82 -2.14 32.33 17.85
C ALA A 82 -1.75 32.80 16.43
N GLY A 83 -2.67 32.80 15.45
CA GLY A 83 -2.41 33.16 14.05
C GLY A 83 -1.60 32.12 13.26
N LYS A 84 -1.59 30.85 13.71
CA LYS A 84 -0.89 29.74 13.07
C LYS A 84 -1.88 28.80 12.40
N ASN A 85 -1.39 28.04 11.42
CA ASN A 85 -2.19 27.05 10.70
C ASN A 85 -1.59 25.66 10.89
N LEU A 86 -2.36 24.74 11.47
CA LEU A 86 -1.91 23.37 11.72
C LEU A 86 -1.48 22.67 10.43
N SER A 87 -2.20 22.84 9.31
CA SER A 87 -1.82 22.20 8.04
C SER A 87 -0.47 22.65 7.49
N HIS A 88 -0.03 23.89 7.77
CA HIS A 88 1.32 24.34 7.41
C HIS A 88 2.39 23.76 8.33
N ILE A 89 2.03 23.43 9.57
CA ILE A 89 2.94 22.81 10.53
C ILE A 89 3.11 21.32 10.18
N GLU A 90 2.03 20.65 9.81
CA GLU A 90 2.04 19.25 9.34
C GLU A 90 2.92 19.04 8.10
N GLU A 91 3.06 20.07 7.23
CA GLU A 91 3.93 19.97 6.05
C GLU A 91 5.43 19.88 6.41
N ILE A 92 5.83 20.28 7.63
CA ILE A 92 7.22 20.22 8.10
C ILE A 92 7.63 18.77 8.39
N GLU A 93 6.68 17.93 8.80
CA GLU A 93 6.96 16.52 9.07
C GLU A 93 7.47 15.81 7.82
N ILE A 94 8.64 15.19 7.92
CA ILE A 94 9.16 14.32 6.87
C ILE A 94 8.47 12.96 6.97
N GLU A 95 7.85 12.52 5.88
CA GLU A 95 7.15 11.23 5.83
C GLU A 95 8.15 10.08 5.96
N PRO A 96 7.97 9.16 6.93
CA PRO A 96 8.82 7.98 7.07
C PRO A 96 8.81 7.10 5.82
N SER A 97 9.98 6.75 5.32
CA SER A 97 10.15 5.95 4.10
C SER A 97 10.34 4.46 4.43
N LEU A 98 9.31 3.85 5.00
CA LEU A 98 9.32 2.47 5.50
C LEU A 98 8.48 1.49 4.66
N GLY A 99 7.99 1.92 3.50
CA GLY A 99 7.13 1.08 2.67
C GLY A 99 6.82 1.69 1.31
N ASN A 100 6.12 0.90 0.49
CA ASN A 100 5.71 1.27 -0.86
C ASN A 100 4.31 0.71 -1.17
N GLY A 101 3.39 1.55 -1.59
CA GLY A 101 2.10 1.14 -2.14
C GLY A 101 1.18 0.37 -1.18
N GLY A 102 0.42 -0.58 -1.76
CA GLY A 102 -0.70 -1.23 -1.08
C GLY A 102 -0.32 -2.09 0.11
N LEU A 103 0.72 -2.92 0.00
CA LEU A 103 1.16 -3.84 1.04
C LEU A 103 1.55 -3.10 2.32
N GLY A 104 2.44 -2.10 2.20
CA GLY A 104 2.92 -1.32 3.34
C GLY A 104 1.85 -0.46 3.96
N ARG A 105 0.95 0.14 3.14
CA ARG A 105 -0.16 0.94 3.68
C ARG A 105 -1.20 0.07 4.40
N LEU A 106 -1.48 -1.13 3.89
CA LEU A 106 -2.35 -2.09 4.56
C LEU A 106 -1.81 -2.48 5.93
N ALA A 107 -0.52 -2.86 6.01
CA ALA A 107 0.14 -3.18 7.26
C ALA A 107 -0.01 -2.05 8.29
N SER A 108 0.15 -0.81 7.85
CA SER A 108 -0.02 0.37 8.70
C SER A 108 -1.47 0.57 9.18
N CYS A 109 -2.47 0.33 8.31
CA CYS A 109 -3.88 0.36 8.70
C CYS A 109 -4.20 -0.73 9.73
N PHE A 110 -3.61 -1.92 9.59
CA PHE A 110 -3.87 -3.04 10.46
C PHE A 110 -3.29 -2.85 11.87
N ILE A 111 -2.06 -2.33 12.00
CA ILE A 111 -1.51 -2.04 13.33
C ILE A 111 -2.28 -0.91 14.03
N ASP A 112 -2.76 0.10 13.31
CA ASP A 112 -3.65 1.14 13.85
C ASP A 112 -4.97 0.53 14.34
N SER A 113 -5.61 -0.34 13.55
CA SER A 113 -6.84 -1.03 13.93
C SER A 113 -6.65 -1.99 15.10
N MET A 114 -5.53 -2.74 15.17
CA MET A 114 -5.24 -3.58 16.34
C MET A 114 -5.17 -2.74 17.61
N SER A 115 -4.49 -1.60 17.58
CA SER A 115 -4.40 -0.70 18.74
C SER A 115 -5.78 -0.14 19.13
N THR A 116 -6.58 0.29 18.15
CA THR A 116 -7.92 0.85 18.38
C THR A 116 -8.90 -0.18 18.94
N LEU A 117 -8.82 -1.43 18.51
CA LEU A 117 -9.68 -2.53 18.98
C LEU A 117 -9.20 -3.15 20.30
N GLY A 118 -8.10 -2.67 20.87
CA GLY A 118 -7.55 -3.16 22.12
C GLY A 118 -6.94 -4.57 22.01
N ILE A 119 -6.49 -4.94 20.81
CA ILE A 119 -5.79 -6.21 20.57
C ILE A 119 -4.31 -6.02 20.87
N ASN A 120 -3.74 -6.93 21.67
CA ASN A 120 -2.29 -6.98 21.93
C ASN A 120 -1.57 -7.45 20.67
N GLY A 121 -1.31 -6.52 19.75
CA GLY A 121 -0.70 -6.82 18.45
C GLY A 121 0.28 -5.74 18.02
N GLU A 122 1.46 -6.14 17.59
CA GLU A 122 2.53 -5.24 17.19
C GLU A 122 3.04 -5.55 15.79
N GLY A 123 3.43 -4.49 15.06
CA GLY A 123 4.16 -4.64 13.81
C GLY A 123 5.63 -4.96 14.06
N VAL A 124 6.23 -5.78 13.19
CA VAL A 124 7.69 -6.04 13.20
C VAL A 124 8.23 -5.92 11.79
N GLY A 125 9.25 -5.11 11.61
CA GLY A 125 9.92 -4.85 10.33
C GLY A 125 11.33 -4.30 10.51
N LEU A 126 11.87 -3.67 9.47
CA LEU A 126 13.18 -3.04 9.47
C LEU A 126 13.11 -1.52 9.44
N ASN A 127 14.10 -0.88 10.06
CA ASN A 127 14.25 0.58 10.06
C ASN A 127 15.08 1.02 8.85
N TYR A 128 14.47 1.09 7.67
CA TYR A 128 15.18 1.55 6.47
C TYR A 128 15.50 3.04 6.56
N HIS A 129 16.76 3.41 6.31
CA HIS A 129 17.25 4.79 6.42
C HIS A 129 16.87 5.66 5.23
N CYS A 130 16.91 5.09 4.03
CA CYS A 130 16.49 5.74 2.78
C CYS A 130 15.22 5.15 2.19
N GLY A 131 14.76 4.01 2.74
CA GLY A 131 13.52 3.31 2.36
C GLY A 131 13.36 3.09 0.88
N LEU A 132 12.17 3.41 0.35
CA LEU A 132 11.96 3.49 -1.08
C LEU A 132 12.48 4.84 -1.59
N PHE A 133 13.06 4.85 -2.78
CA PHE A 133 13.66 6.04 -3.39
C PHE A 133 12.66 7.22 -3.52
N LYS A 134 13.21 8.43 -3.50
CA LYS A 134 12.53 9.65 -3.92
C LYS A 134 12.51 9.72 -5.44
N GLN A 135 11.34 9.88 -6.03
CA GLN A 135 11.17 10.05 -7.47
C GLN A 135 11.33 11.52 -7.85
N VAL A 136 12.14 11.77 -8.86
CA VAL A 136 12.25 13.08 -9.52
C VAL A 136 12.14 12.93 -11.03
N PHE A 137 11.60 13.93 -11.71
CA PHE A 137 11.48 13.92 -13.17
C PHE A 137 12.55 14.83 -13.81
N LYS A 138 13.32 14.25 -14.74
CA LYS A 138 14.32 14.98 -15.54
C LYS A 138 14.20 14.54 -17.00
N ASN A 139 14.03 15.47 -17.92
CA ASN A 139 13.91 15.19 -19.37
C ASN A 139 12.78 14.18 -19.69
N ASN A 140 11.62 14.35 -19.05
CA ASN A 140 10.48 13.42 -19.14
C ASN A 140 10.80 11.97 -18.75
N GLU A 141 11.75 11.77 -17.86
CA GLU A 141 12.12 10.46 -17.32
C GLU A 141 12.08 10.45 -15.80
N GLN A 142 11.69 9.30 -15.22
CA GLN A 142 11.85 9.06 -13.79
C GLN A 142 13.34 8.88 -13.46
N LYS A 143 13.80 9.58 -12.44
CA LYS A 143 15.08 9.31 -11.75
C LYS A 143 14.79 8.97 -10.30
N ALA A 144 15.65 8.12 -9.73
CA ALA A 144 15.55 7.71 -8.33
C ALA A 144 16.66 8.39 -7.53
N GLU A 145 16.31 9.00 -6.40
CA GLU A 145 17.23 9.62 -5.45
C GLU A 145 17.04 8.99 -4.06
N ALA A 146 18.06 9.04 -3.20
CA ALA A 146 17.95 8.58 -1.83
C ALA A 146 16.92 9.41 -1.06
N ASN A 147 16.04 8.74 -0.30
CA ASN A 147 14.94 9.38 0.43
C ASN A 147 15.22 9.38 1.93
N TYR A 148 16.07 10.29 2.39
CA TYR A 148 16.40 10.46 3.81
C TYR A 148 15.20 10.99 4.60
N TRP A 149 14.88 10.36 5.73
CA TRP A 149 13.73 10.76 6.55
C TRP A 149 14.03 10.77 8.06
N ILE A 150 15.11 10.14 8.49
CA ILE A 150 15.44 10.03 9.92
C ILE A 150 16.09 11.32 10.36
N GLU A 151 15.47 12.01 11.30
CA GLU A 151 15.97 13.21 11.97
C GLU A 151 16.31 12.90 13.44
N ASP A 152 17.10 13.75 14.10
CA ASP A 152 17.48 13.61 15.50
C ASP A 152 16.22 13.57 16.40
N GLU A 153 15.26 14.44 16.13
CA GLU A 153 13.94 14.42 16.77
C GLU A 153 12.88 13.88 15.81
N SER A 154 12.47 12.64 16.01
CA SER A 154 11.51 11.93 15.16
C SER A 154 10.54 11.10 16.01
N TRP A 155 9.59 10.43 15.38
CA TRP A 155 8.67 9.49 16.07
C TRP A 155 9.38 8.23 16.58
N LEU A 156 10.59 7.94 16.11
CA LEU A 156 11.39 6.80 16.57
C LEU A 156 11.77 6.96 18.05
N ARG A 157 11.71 5.85 18.76
CA ARG A 157 12.19 5.73 20.15
C ARG A 157 13.26 4.65 20.22
N ASP A 158 14.38 4.97 20.81
CA ASP A 158 15.41 3.99 21.11
C ASP A 158 14.95 3.04 22.23
N THR A 159 15.40 1.79 22.14
CA THR A 159 15.23 0.79 23.18
C THR A 159 16.58 0.17 23.57
N ASN A 160 16.60 -0.56 24.68
CA ASN A 160 17.77 -1.34 25.08
C ASN A 160 17.70 -2.79 24.57
N ILE A 161 16.83 -3.07 23.59
CA ILE A 161 16.63 -4.40 23.01
C ILE A 161 17.46 -4.50 21.74
N GLY A 162 18.18 -5.58 21.61
CA GLY A 162 18.93 -5.97 20.42
C GLY A 162 19.36 -7.43 20.52
N TYR A 163 19.63 -8.02 19.40
CA TYR A 163 19.99 -9.43 19.29
C TYR A 163 21.17 -9.64 18.36
N GLU A 164 21.86 -10.77 18.53
CA GLU A 164 22.84 -11.26 17.57
C GLU A 164 22.15 -12.03 16.45
N VAL A 165 22.43 -11.66 15.21
CA VAL A 165 21.99 -12.36 14.00
C VAL A 165 23.21 -12.96 13.32
N LYS A 166 23.27 -14.29 13.27
CA LYS A 166 24.41 -15.05 12.72
C LYS A 166 24.15 -15.39 11.26
N PHE A 167 25.02 -14.88 10.40
CA PHE A 167 25.12 -15.30 9.01
C PHE A 167 26.29 -16.28 8.84
N LYS A 168 26.47 -16.84 7.66
CA LYS A 168 27.54 -17.82 7.40
C LYS A 168 28.93 -17.31 7.77
N ASN A 169 29.24 -16.07 7.40
CA ASN A 169 30.61 -15.53 7.48
C ASN A 169 30.81 -14.46 8.55
N PHE A 170 29.73 -13.92 9.12
CA PHE A 170 29.78 -12.85 10.12
C PHE A 170 28.52 -12.86 11.01
N THR A 171 28.57 -12.05 12.05
CA THR A 171 27.44 -11.83 12.97
C THR A 171 27.14 -10.34 13.04
N LEU A 172 25.88 -9.96 12.94
CA LEU A 172 25.42 -8.59 13.18
C LEU A 172 24.75 -8.47 14.54
N HIS A 173 24.99 -7.34 15.20
CA HIS A 173 24.21 -6.92 16.36
C HIS A 173 23.13 -5.98 15.90
N SER A 174 21.90 -6.28 16.28
CA SER A 174 20.76 -5.41 15.99
C SER A 174 20.46 -4.48 17.15
N LYS A 175 19.76 -3.40 16.83
CA LYS A 175 19.08 -2.55 17.80
C LYS A 175 17.62 -2.40 17.40
N LEU A 176 16.73 -2.41 18.40
CA LEU A 176 15.31 -2.21 18.18
C LEU A 176 14.94 -0.74 18.40
N LYS A 177 14.30 -0.15 17.40
CA LYS A 177 13.60 1.14 17.51
C LYS A 177 12.10 0.91 17.53
N ARG A 178 11.35 1.79 18.17
CA ARG A 178 9.89 1.71 18.28
C ARG A 178 9.22 2.98 17.84
N ILE A 179 8.02 2.83 17.25
CA ILE A 179 7.07 3.91 17.04
C ILE A 179 5.80 3.57 17.81
N ASP A 180 5.28 4.53 18.58
CA ASP A 180 4.00 4.38 19.30
C ASP A 180 2.85 4.33 18.28
N ILE A 181 1.99 3.33 18.39
CA ILE A 181 0.75 3.17 17.62
C ILE A 181 -0.42 3.38 18.60
N LEU A 182 -0.97 4.58 18.59
CA LEU A 182 -2.02 4.99 19.51
C LEU A 182 -3.39 4.44 19.08
N GLY A 183 -4.16 3.90 20.01
CA GLY A 183 -5.56 3.55 19.75
C GLY A 183 -6.45 4.80 19.72
N TYR A 184 -7.44 4.81 18.80
CA TYR A 184 -8.38 5.93 18.68
C TYR A 184 -9.21 6.13 19.95
N GLU A 185 -9.02 7.27 20.61
CA GLU A 185 -9.65 7.61 21.89
C GLU A 185 -9.54 6.52 22.99
N LYS A 186 -8.42 5.76 22.98
CA LYS A 186 -8.12 4.71 23.97
C LYS A 186 -7.03 5.17 24.93
N ASP A 187 -7.03 4.61 26.14
CA ASP A 187 -5.94 4.78 27.11
C ASP A 187 -4.79 3.80 26.88
N THR A 188 -4.81 3.11 25.76
CA THR A 188 -3.84 2.08 25.39
C THR A 188 -3.14 2.40 24.08
N LYS A 189 -1.99 1.73 23.87
CA LYS A 189 -1.20 1.79 22.65
C LYS A 189 -0.56 0.43 22.33
N ASN A 190 -0.11 0.26 21.10
CA ASN A 190 0.77 -0.79 20.66
C ASN A 190 2.07 -0.20 20.13
N TYR A 191 2.96 -1.03 19.57
CA TYR A 191 4.20 -0.58 18.94
C TYR A 191 4.35 -1.09 17.52
N LEU A 192 5.02 -0.29 16.69
CA LEU A 192 5.73 -0.75 15.52
C LEU A 192 7.19 -0.95 15.89
N ASN A 193 7.66 -2.18 15.87
CA ASN A 193 9.02 -2.59 16.17
C ASN A 193 9.84 -2.62 14.87
N LEU A 194 10.90 -1.84 14.83
CA LEU A 194 11.76 -1.67 13.67
C LEU A 194 13.20 -2.03 14.04
N PHE A 195 13.67 -3.16 13.54
CA PHE A 195 15.06 -3.57 13.74
C PHE A 195 16.01 -2.86 12.79
N ASP A 196 17.16 -2.51 13.30
CA ASP A 196 18.23 -1.78 12.60
C ASP A 196 19.59 -2.39 12.93
N ILE A 197 20.56 -2.20 12.05
CA ILE A 197 21.97 -2.49 12.37
C ILE A 197 22.54 -1.39 13.28
N GLU A 198 23.65 -1.67 13.96
CA GLU A 198 24.24 -0.71 14.92
C GLU A 198 24.60 0.62 14.29
N SER A 199 25.12 0.60 13.07
CA SER A 199 25.47 1.83 12.34
C SER A 199 25.41 1.62 10.83
N VAL A 200 24.74 2.52 10.14
CA VAL A 200 24.64 2.59 8.69
C VAL A 200 25.70 3.57 8.16
N ASP A 201 26.33 3.25 7.04
CA ASP A 201 27.28 4.16 6.37
C ASP A 201 26.64 4.73 5.10
N TYR A 202 26.21 5.98 5.18
CA TYR A 202 25.64 6.71 4.04
C TYR A 202 26.66 7.00 2.92
N ASN A 203 27.97 6.93 3.18
CA ASN A 203 29.00 7.13 2.17
C ASN A 203 29.06 5.97 1.17
N LEU A 204 28.39 4.86 1.44
CA LEU A 204 28.23 3.76 0.49
C LEU A 204 27.32 4.13 -0.69
N ILE A 205 26.47 5.14 -0.55
CA ILE A 205 25.60 5.66 -1.63
C ILE A 205 26.46 6.49 -2.58
N LYS A 206 26.47 6.13 -3.88
CA LYS A 206 27.31 6.75 -4.90
C LYS A 206 26.54 7.78 -5.72
N GLU A 207 25.54 7.34 -6.46
CA GLU A 207 24.70 8.17 -7.32
C GLU A 207 23.25 7.64 -7.29
N GLY A 208 22.29 8.55 -7.06
CA GLY A 208 20.88 8.20 -6.98
C GLY A 208 20.59 7.22 -5.85
N ILE A 209 20.33 5.98 -6.20
CA ILE A 209 20.14 4.86 -5.28
C ILE A 209 21.18 3.75 -5.45
N SER A 210 22.21 4.00 -6.26
CA SER A 210 23.33 3.07 -6.40
C SER A 210 24.24 3.12 -5.17
N PHE A 211 24.59 1.98 -4.61
CA PHE A 211 25.43 1.87 -3.44
C PHE A 211 26.30 0.60 -3.48
N ASP A 212 27.24 0.51 -2.55
CA ASP A 212 28.07 -0.69 -2.39
C ASP A 212 27.24 -1.78 -1.70
N GLU A 213 26.81 -2.79 -2.47
CA GLU A 213 25.98 -3.91 -2.02
C GLU A 213 26.79 -4.99 -1.28
N GLU A 214 28.11 -4.96 -1.30
CA GLU A 214 28.95 -5.99 -0.68
C GLU A 214 29.15 -5.75 0.83
N ASN A 215 29.07 -4.53 1.28
CA ASN A 215 29.30 -4.17 2.69
C ASN A 215 28.02 -4.32 3.52
N ILE A 216 27.54 -5.56 3.66
CA ILE A 216 26.28 -5.89 4.35
C ILE A 216 26.24 -5.36 5.78
N GLU A 217 27.37 -5.36 6.49
CA GLU A 217 27.45 -4.86 7.88
C GLU A 217 27.12 -3.37 8.02
N LYS A 218 27.12 -2.61 6.91
CA LYS A 218 26.89 -1.17 6.89
C LYS A 218 25.76 -0.71 5.99
N ASN A 219 25.25 -1.59 5.11
CA ASN A 219 24.23 -1.24 4.13
C ASN A 219 22.87 -1.92 4.33
N LEU A 220 22.78 -2.94 5.20
CA LEU A 220 21.62 -3.83 5.30
C LEU A 220 20.27 -3.09 5.43
N THR A 221 20.23 -1.99 6.19
CA THR A 221 19.03 -1.19 6.41
C THR A 221 19.03 0.15 5.66
N LEU A 222 19.86 0.31 4.61
CA LEU A 222 19.85 1.54 3.79
C LEU A 222 18.54 1.65 2.99
N PHE A 223 18.28 0.71 2.09
CA PHE A 223 17.17 0.78 1.15
C PHE A 223 16.20 -0.39 1.31
N LEU A 224 14.92 -0.09 1.16
CA LEU A 224 13.87 -1.07 0.92
C LEU A 224 13.91 -1.47 -0.56
N TYR A 225 13.87 -2.76 -0.86
CA TYR A 225 13.94 -3.31 -2.22
C TYR A 225 15.14 -2.82 -3.02
N PRO A 226 16.36 -3.23 -2.64
CA PRO A 226 17.54 -3.01 -3.46
C PRO A 226 17.35 -3.65 -4.84
N ASP A 227 18.13 -3.20 -5.83
CA ASP A 227 18.09 -3.75 -7.18
C ASP A 227 18.50 -5.23 -7.16
N ASP A 228 17.56 -6.11 -7.44
CA ASP A 228 17.72 -7.57 -7.47
C ASP A 228 17.92 -8.13 -8.88
N SER A 229 18.27 -7.29 -9.84
CA SER A 229 18.68 -7.73 -11.19
C SER A 229 20.04 -8.44 -11.21
N THR A 230 20.78 -8.40 -10.11
CA THR A 230 22.08 -9.03 -9.93
C THR A 230 22.06 -10.02 -8.76
N LYS A 231 22.95 -11.03 -8.81
CA LYS A 231 23.13 -11.96 -7.68
C LYS A 231 23.38 -11.22 -6.36
N LYS A 232 24.15 -10.13 -6.36
CA LYS A 232 24.47 -9.36 -5.14
C LYS A 232 23.22 -8.74 -4.54
N GLY A 233 22.37 -8.16 -5.36
CA GLY A 233 21.09 -7.60 -4.93
C GLY A 233 20.12 -8.67 -4.43
N GLU A 234 20.05 -9.84 -5.09
CA GLU A 234 19.26 -10.97 -4.59
C GLU A 234 19.77 -11.47 -3.22
N LEU A 235 21.09 -11.60 -3.06
CA LEU A 235 21.69 -11.98 -1.77
C LEU A 235 21.38 -10.93 -0.68
N LEU A 236 21.47 -9.64 -1.00
CA LEU A 236 21.14 -8.57 -0.06
C LEU A 236 19.69 -8.65 0.40
N ARG A 237 18.75 -8.98 -0.48
CA ARG A 237 17.35 -9.23 -0.09
C ARG A 237 17.22 -10.41 0.88
N ILE A 238 17.95 -11.50 0.65
CA ILE A 238 17.96 -12.64 1.59
C ILE A 238 18.54 -12.21 2.95
N TYR A 239 19.64 -11.44 2.97
CA TYR A 239 20.20 -10.86 4.19
C TYR A 239 19.17 -10.02 4.95
N GLN A 240 18.44 -9.13 4.26
CA GLN A 240 17.40 -8.28 4.86
C GLN A 240 16.26 -9.11 5.45
N GLN A 241 15.73 -10.07 4.69
CA GLN A 241 14.62 -10.92 5.14
C GLN A 241 15.02 -11.76 6.35
N TYR A 242 16.21 -12.36 6.32
CA TYR A 242 16.68 -13.17 7.45
C TYR A 242 16.96 -12.30 8.68
N PHE A 243 17.59 -11.15 8.52
CA PHE A 243 17.82 -10.21 9.63
C PHE A 243 16.50 -9.81 10.29
N MET A 244 15.46 -9.52 9.51
CA MET A 244 14.13 -9.21 10.03
C MET A 244 13.54 -10.37 10.83
N VAL A 245 13.49 -11.56 10.26
CA VAL A 245 12.82 -12.70 10.90
C VAL A 245 13.59 -13.29 12.06
N SER A 246 14.92 -13.28 12.04
CA SER A 246 15.75 -13.75 13.16
C SER A 246 15.55 -12.86 14.39
N ASN A 247 15.52 -11.54 14.20
CA ASN A 247 15.22 -10.59 15.26
C ASN A 247 13.77 -10.76 15.77
N ALA A 248 12.79 -10.92 14.86
CA ALA A 248 11.41 -11.16 15.22
C ALA A 248 11.24 -12.44 16.05
N ALA A 249 11.85 -13.55 15.63
CA ALA A 249 11.79 -14.82 16.35
C ALA A 249 12.35 -14.72 17.77
N ARG A 250 13.48 -14.02 17.94
CA ARG A 250 14.09 -13.78 19.26
C ARG A 250 13.22 -12.90 20.14
N LEU A 251 12.64 -11.83 19.59
CA LEU A 251 11.69 -10.96 20.30
C LEU A 251 10.47 -11.75 20.79
N ILE A 252 9.89 -12.59 19.92
CA ILE A 252 8.72 -13.42 20.22
C ILE A 252 9.02 -14.36 21.40
N ILE A 253 10.11 -15.09 21.32
CA ILE A 253 10.48 -16.05 22.37
C ILE A 253 10.81 -15.32 23.68
N ALA A 254 11.60 -14.24 23.62
CA ALA A 254 11.97 -13.47 24.83
C ALA A 254 10.73 -12.92 25.55
N GLU A 255 9.80 -12.28 24.83
CA GLU A 255 8.58 -11.73 25.42
C GLU A 255 7.62 -12.83 25.93
N ALA A 256 7.55 -13.98 25.25
CA ALA A 256 6.75 -15.11 25.72
C ALA A 256 7.32 -15.70 27.00
N VAL A 257 8.65 -15.88 27.09
CA VAL A 257 9.33 -16.39 28.30
C VAL A 257 9.18 -15.42 29.46
N GLU A 258 9.29 -14.09 29.21
CA GLU A 258 9.04 -13.07 30.23
C GLU A 258 7.62 -13.16 30.81
N LYS A 259 6.64 -13.56 29.99
CA LYS A 259 5.24 -13.81 30.40
C LYS A 259 5.01 -15.18 31.03
N GLY A 260 6.01 -16.03 31.13
CA GLY A 260 5.97 -17.34 31.80
C GLY A 260 5.83 -18.53 30.85
N SER A 261 6.03 -18.39 29.55
CA SER A 261 6.14 -19.52 28.62
C SER A 261 7.41 -20.35 28.92
N ASN A 262 7.29 -21.65 28.80
CA ASN A 262 8.43 -22.56 28.82
C ASN A 262 8.90 -22.97 27.41
N VAL A 263 8.44 -22.24 26.40
CA VAL A 263 8.66 -22.42 24.95
C VAL A 263 7.89 -23.61 24.35
N HIS A 264 7.64 -24.71 25.09
CA HIS A 264 6.78 -25.80 24.64
C HIS A 264 5.31 -25.38 24.43
N ASP A 265 4.87 -24.33 25.11
CA ASP A 265 3.54 -23.75 25.03
C ASP A 265 3.53 -22.40 24.29
N LEU A 266 4.55 -22.10 23.49
CA LEU A 266 4.75 -20.83 22.82
C LEU A 266 3.51 -20.37 22.00
N ALA A 267 2.79 -21.31 21.38
CA ALA A 267 1.56 -21.04 20.65
C ALA A 267 0.39 -20.49 21.50
N ASP A 268 0.46 -20.60 22.82
CA ASP A 268 -0.52 -20.00 23.73
C ASP A 268 -0.17 -18.55 24.10
N TYR A 269 1.06 -18.11 23.82
CA TYR A 269 1.59 -16.78 24.14
C TYR A 269 1.80 -15.89 22.91
N ALA A 270 1.98 -16.47 21.73
CA ALA A 270 2.28 -15.74 20.52
C ALA A 270 1.55 -16.29 19.31
N PHE A 271 1.19 -15.39 18.40
CA PHE A 271 0.77 -15.72 17.04
C PHE A 271 1.50 -14.82 16.05
N VAL A 272 2.00 -15.38 14.98
CA VAL A 272 2.74 -14.70 13.92
C VAL A 272 1.87 -14.61 12.67
N GLN A 273 1.53 -13.40 12.24
CA GLN A 273 0.90 -13.17 10.95
C GLN A 273 1.97 -12.82 9.93
N ILE A 274 2.18 -13.71 8.97
CA ILE A 274 3.15 -13.56 7.88
C ILE A 274 2.49 -12.75 6.77
N ASN A 275 2.99 -11.54 6.52
CA ASN A 275 2.44 -10.63 5.53
C ASN A 275 3.21 -10.75 4.20
N ASP A 276 2.63 -11.48 3.25
CA ASP A 276 3.27 -11.96 2.02
C ASP A 276 4.45 -12.93 2.33
N THR A 277 5.30 -13.22 1.35
CA THR A 277 6.39 -14.21 1.49
C THR A 277 7.70 -13.66 2.04
N HIS A 278 7.82 -12.34 2.18
CA HIS A 278 9.06 -11.73 2.70
C HIS A 278 9.46 -12.23 4.10
N PRO A 279 8.52 -12.48 5.04
CA PRO A 279 8.85 -13.01 6.36
C PRO A 279 8.84 -14.54 6.46
N SER A 280 8.68 -15.30 5.38
CA SER A 280 8.50 -16.76 5.41
C SER A 280 9.58 -17.51 6.20
N MET A 281 10.82 -17.02 6.18
CA MET A 281 11.92 -17.62 6.94
C MET A 281 11.74 -17.58 8.45
N VAL A 282 10.71 -16.90 8.98
CA VAL A 282 10.38 -16.95 10.41
C VAL A 282 9.99 -18.36 10.87
N ILE A 283 9.38 -19.17 9.98
CA ILE A 283 9.00 -20.55 10.27
C ILE A 283 10.24 -21.40 10.57
N PRO A 284 11.21 -21.59 9.65
CA PRO A 284 12.40 -22.37 9.93
C PRO A 284 13.28 -21.73 11.02
N GLU A 285 13.30 -20.40 11.17
CA GLU A 285 14.09 -19.75 12.23
C GLU A 285 13.54 -20.03 13.63
N LEU A 286 12.22 -19.95 13.83
CA LEU A 286 11.60 -20.35 15.10
C LEU A 286 11.89 -21.82 15.42
N ILE A 287 11.74 -22.73 14.44
CA ILE A 287 12.05 -24.15 14.61
C ILE A 287 13.52 -24.34 14.99
N ARG A 288 14.44 -23.63 14.32
CA ARG A 288 15.88 -23.69 14.61
C ARG A 288 16.18 -23.27 16.05
N ILE A 289 15.69 -22.11 16.48
CA ILE A 289 15.92 -21.61 17.84
C ILE A 289 15.35 -22.59 18.88
N MET A 290 14.12 -23.07 18.66
CA MET A 290 13.48 -24.04 19.58
C MET A 290 14.27 -25.34 19.66
N THR A 291 14.81 -25.84 18.55
CA THR A 291 15.56 -27.11 18.53
C THR A 291 16.98 -26.97 19.07
N GLU A 292 17.70 -25.94 18.64
CA GLU A 292 19.13 -25.79 18.95
C GLU A 292 19.38 -25.11 20.30
N GLU A 293 18.54 -24.13 20.68
CA GLU A 293 18.77 -23.31 21.87
C GLU A 293 17.88 -23.73 23.06
N HIS A 294 16.71 -24.35 22.79
CA HIS A 294 15.78 -24.82 23.83
C HIS A 294 15.65 -26.35 23.92
N ASN A 295 16.37 -27.10 23.09
CA ASN A 295 16.39 -28.59 23.09
C ASN A 295 15.00 -29.22 22.86
N ILE A 296 14.11 -28.55 22.11
CA ILE A 296 12.79 -29.09 21.75
C ILE A 296 12.96 -30.00 20.53
N ALA A 297 12.30 -31.15 20.52
CA ALA A 297 12.35 -32.05 19.37
C ALA A 297 11.82 -31.38 18.09
N PHE A 298 12.41 -31.66 16.93
CA PHE A 298 12.04 -31.04 15.65
C PHE A 298 10.56 -31.21 15.34
N GLU A 299 9.99 -32.38 15.55
CA GLU A 299 8.57 -32.65 15.28
C GLU A 299 7.65 -31.86 16.21
N GLU A 300 8.05 -31.63 17.45
CA GLU A 300 7.31 -30.83 18.42
C GLU A 300 7.41 -29.34 18.04
N ALA A 301 8.62 -28.82 17.80
CA ALA A 301 8.85 -27.46 17.37
C ALA A 301 8.04 -27.12 16.09
N THR A 302 8.05 -28.05 15.11
CA THR A 302 7.29 -27.87 13.87
C THR A 302 5.78 -27.77 14.13
N LYS A 303 5.23 -28.59 15.04
CA LYS A 303 3.80 -28.51 15.41
C LYS A 303 3.45 -27.20 16.11
N ILE A 304 4.30 -26.73 17.02
CA ILE A 304 4.10 -25.48 17.75
C ILE A 304 4.09 -24.32 16.75
N VAL A 305 5.11 -24.23 15.87
CA VAL A 305 5.23 -23.17 14.88
C VAL A 305 4.04 -23.19 13.90
N THR A 306 3.64 -24.38 13.42
CA THR A 306 2.44 -24.50 12.55
C THR A 306 1.18 -23.96 13.22
N LYS A 307 0.99 -24.22 14.51
CA LYS A 307 -0.19 -23.76 15.28
C LYS A 307 -0.19 -22.23 15.47
N MET A 308 0.98 -21.61 15.59
CA MET A 308 1.13 -20.21 15.94
C MET A 308 1.39 -19.29 14.75
N THR A 309 1.34 -19.77 13.53
CA THR A 309 1.56 -18.97 12.32
C THR A 309 0.34 -18.95 11.41
N GLY A 310 0.12 -17.82 10.75
CA GLY A 310 -0.85 -17.64 9.68
C GLY A 310 -0.19 -16.89 8.51
N TYR A 311 -0.57 -17.25 7.28
CA TYR A 311 -0.03 -16.68 6.06
C TYR A 311 -1.08 -15.90 5.30
N THR A 312 -0.79 -14.64 5.00
CA THR A 312 -1.59 -13.80 4.11
C THR A 312 -0.90 -13.69 2.76
N ASN A 313 -1.55 -14.18 1.70
CA ASN A 313 -1.09 -14.04 0.34
C ASN A 313 -1.59 -12.72 -0.26
N HIS A 314 -0.69 -11.95 -0.89
CA HIS A 314 -1.01 -10.70 -1.59
C HIS A 314 -0.78 -10.78 -3.10
N THR A 315 -0.43 -11.95 -3.62
CA THR A 315 0.03 -12.15 -4.99
C THR A 315 -0.87 -13.15 -5.72
N ILE A 316 -1.42 -12.77 -6.88
CA ILE A 316 -2.16 -13.70 -7.72
C ILE A 316 -1.23 -14.46 -8.67
N LEU A 317 -0.25 -13.77 -9.27
CA LEU A 317 0.63 -14.37 -10.27
C LEU A 317 1.54 -15.42 -9.63
N ALA A 318 1.36 -16.70 -9.97
CA ALA A 318 2.20 -17.78 -9.46
C ALA A 318 3.70 -17.57 -9.76
N GLU A 319 4.01 -16.95 -10.90
CA GLU A 319 5.40 -16.62 -11.27
C GLU A 319 6.03 -15.57 -10.36
N ALA A 320 5.21 -14.71 -9.75
CA ALA A 320 5.65 -13.67 -8.82
C ALA A 320 5.73 -14.17 -7.36
N LEU A 321 5.33 -15.41 -7.07
CA LEU A 321 5.59 -16.04 -5.78
C LEU A 321 7.09 -16.25 -5.59
N GLU A 322 7.62 -15.76 -4.49
CA GLU A 322 9.05 -15.72 -4.23
C GLU A 322 9.67 -17.12 -4.15
N LYS A 323 10.75 -17.32 -4.90
CA LYS A 323 11.54 -18.54 -4.94
C LYS A 323 13.01 -18.17 -4.84
N TRP A 324 13.73 -18.77 -3.89
CA TRP A 324 15.15 -18.53 -3.73
C TRP A 324 15.97 -19.74 -4.16
N PRO A 325 17.05 -19.56 -4.96
CA PRO A 325 18.02 -20.61 -5.19
C PRO A 325 18.57 -21.15 -3.86
N LEU A 326 18.61 -22.46 -3.69
CA LEU A 326 19.05 -23.08 -2.45
C LEU A 326 20.49 -22.73 -2.10
N ASP A 327 21.36 -22.64 -3.12
CA ASP A 327 22.77 -22.25 -2.97
C ASP A 327 22.91 -20.79 -2.48
N TYR A 328 21.99 -19.87 -2.83
CA TYR A 328 21.98 -18.51 -2.30
C TYR A 328 21.64 -18.50 -0.80
N LEU A 329 20.67 -19.30 -0.41
CA LEU A 329 20.37 -19.47 1.02
C LEU A 329 21.52 -20.12 1.78
N GLU A 330 22.20 -21.11 1.19
CA GLU A 330 23.39 -21.74 1.76
C GLU A 330 24.59 -20.78 1.86
N GLU A 331 24.68 -19.80 0.95
CA GLU A 331 25.69 -18.75 1.00
C GLU A 331 25.46 -17.77 2.16
N VAL A 332 24.20 -17.48 2.49
CA VAL A 332 23.82 -16.49 3.51
C VAL A 332 23.55 -17.13 4.86
N VAL A 333 22.71 -18.19 4.93
CA VAL A 333 22.13 -18.73 6.17
C VAL A 333 22.06 -20.27 6.17
N PRO A 334 23.19 -20.96 6.11
CA PRO A 334 23.21 -22.43 6.01
C PRO A 334 22.46 -23.15 7.11
N ASN A 335 22.40 -22.59 8.34
CA ASN A 335 21.71 -23.22 9.47
C ASN A 335 20.19 -23.31 9.23
N ILE A 336 19.59 -22.31 8.61
CA ILE A 336 18.17 -22.35 8.22
C ILE A 336 17.94 -23.36 7.09
N VAL A 337 18.87 -23.45 6.15
CA VAL A 337 18.75 -24.39 5.02
C VAL A 337 18.62 -25.82 5.50
N GLU A 338 19.32 -26.22 6.56
CA GLU A 338 19.20 -27.56 7.14
C GLU A 338 17.78 -27.81 7.70
N ILE A 339 17.15 -26.80 8.30
CA ILE A 339 15.75 -26.89 8.73
C ILE A 339 14.81 -26.98 7.53
N ILE A 340 14.99 -26.14 6.50
CA ILE A 340 14.18 -26.15 5.26
C ILE A 340 14.24 -27.53 4.59
N LYS A 341 15.43 -28.12 4.47
CA LYS A 341 15.61 -29.49 3.94
C LYS A 341 14.87 -30.55 4.75
N LYS A 342 14.84 -30.43 6.08
CA LYS A 342 14.07 -31.35 6.95
C LYS A 342 12.55 -31.14 6.71
N LEU A 343 12.09 -29.91 6.61
CA LEU A 343 10.68 -29.61 6.31
C LEU A 343 10.28 -30.15 4.93
N ASP A 344 11.09 -29.93 3.89
CA ASP A 344 10.87 -30.48 2.56
C ASP A 344 10.80 -32.01 2.55
N LYS A 345 11.68 -32.67 3.30
CA LYS A 345 11.62 -34.11 3.47
C LYS A 345 10.32 -34.61 4.11
N VAL A 346 9.78 -33.88 5.08
CA VAL A 346 8.47 -34.19 5.69
C VAL A 346 7.35 -34.04 4.65
N VAL A 347 7.40 -32.99 3.80
CA VAL A 347 6.42 -32.77 2.74
C VAL A 347 6.51 -33.88 1.67
N LYS A 348 7.70 -34.14 1.15
CA LYS A 348 7.94 -35.18 0.11
C LYS A 348 7.56 -36.59 0.58
N ALA A 349 7.64 -36.86 1.85
CA ALA A 349 7.20 -38.13 2.43
C ALA A 349 5.67 -38.31 2.41
N LYS A 350 4.91 -37.22 2.36
CA LYS A 350 3.44 -37.23 2.37
C LYS A 350 2.80 -37.00 1.03
N TYR A 351 3.42 -36.17 0.20
CA TYR A 351 2.84 -35.66 -1.05
C TYR A 351 3.83 -35.85 -2.20
N SER A 352 3.37 -36.51 -3.27
CA SER A 352 4.17 -36.77 -4.47
C SER A 352 4.06 -35.68 -5.52
N ASP A 353 3.11 -34.75 -5.40
CA ASP A 353 2.92 -33.67 -6.35
C ASP A 353 4.05 -32.64 -6.20
N GLU A 354 4.77 -32.39 -7.28
CA GLU A 354 5.91 -31.47 -7.31
C GLU A 354 5.49 -30.01 -7.06
N LYS A 355 4.28 -29.63 -7.43
CA LYS A 355 3.75 -28.27 -7.24
C LYS A 355 3.66 -27.86 -5.77
N VAL A 356 3.51 -28.83 -4.87
CA VAL A 356 3.40 -28.55 -3.43
C VAL A 356 4.71 -28.75 -2.66
N GLN A 357 5.78 -29.16 -3.31
CA GLN A 357 7.09 -29.34 -2.69
C GLN A 357 7.72 -27.99 -2.34
N ILE A 358 8.49 -27.96 -1.24
CA ILE A 358 9.19 -26.75 -0.82
C ILE A 358 10.43 -26.51 -1.68
N ILE A 359 11.19 -27.58 -1.96
CA ILE A 359 12.38 -27.51 -2.83
C ILE A 359 12.05 -28.22 -4.13
N ASP A 360 12.07 -27.47 -5.25
CA ASP A 360 11.79 -27.99 -6.59
C ASP A 360 13.01 -28.72 -7.22
N GLU A 361 12.81 -29.31 -8.39
CA GLU A 361 13.86 -30.01 -9.12
C GLU A 361 15.03 -29.12 -9.58
N GLN A 362 14.80 -27.79 -9.68
CA GLN A 362 15.84 -26.80 -9.97
C GLN A 362 16.56 -26.32 -8.71
N ASN A 363 16.36 -26.96 -7.56
CA ASN A 363 16.89 -26.54 -6.27
C ASN A 363 16.52 -25.10 -5.87
N ARG A 364 15.27 -24.72 -6.11
CA ARG A 364 14.72 -23.45 -5.63
C ARG A 364 13.75 -23.69 -4.47
N VAL A 365 13.84 -22.88 -3.45
CA VAL A 365 12.95 -22.90 -2.28
C VAL A 365 11.74 -22.04 -2.54
N HIS A 366 10.56 -22.64 -2.58
CA HIS A 366 9.27 -21.98 -2.72
C HIS A 366 8.78 -21.49 -1.36
N MET A 367 8.85 -20.17 -1.15
CA MET A 367 8.56 -19.58 0.16
C MET A 367 7.07 -19.75 0.53
N ALA A 368 6.16 -19.49 -0.40
CA ALA A 368 4.73 -19.68 -0.18
C ALA A 368 4.36 -21.14 0.13
N ASN A 369 5.01 -22.12 -0.52
CA ASN A 369 4.75 -23.54 -0.26
C ASN A 369 5.09 -23.89 1.19
N MET A 370 6.21 -23.38 1.70
CA MET A 370 6.60 -23.56 3.09
C MET A 370 5.58 -22.92 4.04
N ASP A 371 5.14 -21.69 3.77
CA ASP A 371 4.14 -20.99 4.57
C ASP A 371 2.82 -21.76 4.63
N ILE A 372 2.33 -22.27 3.49
CA ILE A 372 1.06 -22.98 3.41
C ILE A 372 1.13 -24.31 4.19
N HIS A 373 2.21 -25.08 4.06
CA HIS A 373 2.37 -26.32 4.79
C HIS A 373 2.41 -26.10 6.30
N PHE A 374 3.16 -25.10 6.77
CA PHE A 374 3.52 -24.90 8.17
C PHE A 374 2.88 -23.67 8.80
N SER A 375 1.69 -23.31 8.36
CA SER A 375 0.80 -22.36 9.03
C SER A 375 -0.56 -22.97 9.34
N SER A 376 -1.29 -22.36 10.27
CA SER A 376 -2.65 -22.80 10.65
C SER A 376 -3.74 -22.15 9.79
N SER A 377 -3.44 -21.08 9.09
CA SER A 377 -4.38 -20.31 8.27
C SER A 377 -3.68 -19.74 7.05
N VAL A 378 -4.37 -19.74 5.92
CA VAL A 378 -3.95 -19.14 4.65
C VAL A 378 -5.10 -18.29 4.16
N ASN A 379 -4.89 -16.97 4.02
CA ASN A 379 -5.95 -16.12 3.52
C ASN A 379 -5.56 -15.33 2.28
N GLY A 380 -6.55 -15.18 1.39
CA GLY A 380 -6.54 -14.15 0.36
C GLY A 380 -7.02 -12.82 0.93
N VAL A 381 -6.98 -11.77 0.13
CA VAL A 381 -7.19 -10.37 0.56
C VAL A 381 -8.38 -9.68 -0.13
N ALA A 382 -9.14 -10.41 -0.94
CA ALA A 382 -10.44 -10.07 -1.51
C ALA A 382 -11.16 -11.38 -1.88
N TYR A 383 -12.48 -11.33 -2.03
CA TYR A 383 -13.25 -12.51 -2.36
C TYR A 383 -12.77 -13.19 -3.64
N LEU A 384 -12.75 -12.45 -4.75
CA LEU A 384 -12.27 -12.99 -6.04
C LEU A 384 -10.85 -13.55 -5.95
N HIS A 385 -9.94 -12.83 -5.29
CA HIS A 385 -8.58 -13.30 -5.07
C HIS A 385 -8.55 -14.67 -4.38
N THR A 386 -9.30 -14.80 -3.30
CA THR A 386 -9.38 -16.05 -2.55
C THR A 386 -9.93 -17.20 -3.40
N GLU A 387 -10.94 -16.94 -4.24
CA GLU A 387 -11.47 -17.96 -5.15
C GLU A 387 -10.46 -18.34 -6.25
N ILE A 388 -9.71 -17.38 -6.79
CA ILE A 388 -8.62 -17.67 -7.74
C ILE A 388 -7.53 -18.52 -7.07
N LEU A 389 -7.14 -18.22 -5.84
CA LEU A 389 -6.18 -19.04 -5.10
C LEU A 389 -6.66 -20.49 -4.94
N LYS A 390 -7.93 -20.69 -4.56
CA LYS A 390 -8.52 -22.02 -4.33
C LYS A 390 -8.69 -22.83 -5.61
N ASN A 391 -9.10 -22.17 -6.70
CA ASN A 391 -9.57 -22.88 -7.90
C ASN A 391 -8.49 -22.93 -9.01
N SER A 392 -7.44 -22.11 -8.92
CA SER A 392 -6.40 -21.99 -9.93
C SER A 392 -5.00 -22.03 -9.30
N GLU A 393 -4.53 -20.92 -8.74
CA GLU A 393 -3.13 -20.69 -8.42
C GLU A 393 -2.56 -21.61 -7.32
N LEU A 394 -3.36 -21.95 -6.30
CA LEU A 394 -2.98 -22.79 -5.16
C LEU A 394 -3.97 -23.97 -5.01
N LYS A 395 -4.55 -24.42 -6.12
CA LYS A 395 -5.57 -25.47 -6.14
C LYS A 395 -5.09 -26.74 -5.46
N GLU A 396 -3.88 -27.19 -5.75
CA GLU A 396 -3.31 -28.40 -5.18
C GLU A 396 -3.16 -28.31 -3.65
N PHE A 397 -2.85 -27.11 -3.13
CA PHE A 397 -2.83 -26.87 -1.68
C PHE A 397 -4.24 -26.83 -1.08
N TYR A 398 -5.20 -26.25 -1.80
CA TYR A 398 -6.59 -26.23 -1.32
C TYR A 398 -7.19 -27.63 -1.24
N GLU A 399 -6.85 -28.51 -2.18
CA GLU A 399 -7.23 -29.93 -2.12
C GLU A 399 -6.65 -30.67 -0.91
N ILE A 400 -5.45 -30.28 -0.46
CA ILE A 400 -4.78 -30.85 0.72
C ILE A 400 -5.31 -30.26 2.04
N TYR A 401 -5.51 -28.94 2.09
CA TYR A 401 -5.81 -28.17 3.30
C TYR A 401 -7.02 -27.23 3.13
N PRO A 402 -8.20 -27.73 2.74
CA PRO A 402 -9.35 -26.87 2.49
C PRO A 402 -9.74 -26.02 3.71
N GLU A 403 -9.49 -26.52 4.93
CA GLU A 403 -9.81 -25.84 6.18
C GLU A 403 -8.90 -24.65 6.50
N LYS A 404 -7.70 -24.55 5.90
CA LYS A 404 -6.81 -23.42 6.11
C LYS A 404 -7.21 -22.19 5.30
N PHE A 405 -7.81 -22.40 4.11
CA PHE A 405 -8.08 -21.32 3.17
C PHE A 405 -9.31 -20.49 3.55
N ASN A 406 -9.13 -19.20 3.69
CA ASN A 406 -10.20 -18.26 4.01
C ASN A 406 -9.96 -16.89 3.37
N ASN A 407 -11.00 -16.05 3.36
CA ASN A 407 -10.92 -14.69 2.85
C ASN A 407 -10.91 -13.67 3.98
N LYS A 408 -10.00 -12.71 3.90
CA LYS A 408 -9.99 -11.51 4.74
C LYS A 408 -9.88 -10.29 3.82
N THR A 409 -11.02 -9.81 3.33
CA THR A 409 -11.04 -8.64 2.45
C THR A 409 -10.33 -7.47 3.14
N ASN A 410 -9.36 -6.88 2.43
CA ASN A 410 -8.60 -5.73 2.89
C ASN A 410 -9.51 -4.59 3.35
N GLY A 411 -8.95 -3.72 4.16
CA GLY A 411 -9.61 -2.53 4.65
C GLY A 411 -8.65 -1.37 4.84
N ILE A 412 -9.22 -0.21 5.10
CA ILE A 412 -8.52 1.06 5.31
C ILE A 412 -8.94 1.68 6.62
N THR A 413 -8.05 2.44 7.27
CA THR A 413 -8.43 3.20 8.48
C THR A 413 -9.18 4.47 8.10
N PHE A 414 -10.39 4.64 8.66
CA PHE A 414 -11.20 5.84 8.41
C PHE A 414 -10.65 7.06 9.14
N ARG A 415 -9.90 6.87 10.23
CA ARG A 415 -9.21 7.95 10.95
C ARG A 415 -8.29 8.75 10.04
N ARG A 416 -7.51 8.06 9.18
CA ARG A 416 -6.66 8.73 8.19
C ARG A 416 -7.42 9.10 6.92
N TRP A 417 -8.16 8.12 6.34
CA TRP A 417 -8.70 8.26 4.98
C TRP A 417 -10.06 8.97 4.91
N LEU A 418 -10.57 9.43 6.04
CA LEU A 418 -11.75 10.30 6.12
C LEU A 418 -11.51 11.43 7.14
N GLU A 419 -11.36 11.10 8.42
CA GLU A 419 -11.29 12.10 9.52
C GLU A 419 -10.11 13.07 9.35
N SER A 420 -8.93 12.57 8.93
CA SER A 420 -7.74 13.40 8.73
C SER A 420 -7.73 14.07 7.34
N CYS A 421 -7.90 13.31 6.26
CA CYS A 421 -7.68 13.84 4.92
C CYS A 421 -8.88 14.62 4.34
N ASN A 422 -10.10 14.43 4.85
CA ASN A 422 -11.33 15.05 4.35
C ASN A 422 -12.25 15.50 5.49
N GLU A 423 -11.72 16.38 6.34
CA GLU A 423 -12.42 16.86 7.55
C GLU A 423 -13.79 17.45 7.24
N ASP A 424 -13.91 18.23 6.14
CA ASP A 424 -15.19 18.85 5.77
C ASP A 424 -16.26 17.79 5.46
N LEU A 425 -15.89 16.69 4.78
CA LEU A 425 -16.80 15.57 4.55
C LEU A 425 -17.10 14.84 5.86
N ALA A 426 -16.08 14.58 6.69
CA ALA A 426 -16.26 13.89 7.96
C ALA A 426 -17.20 14.66 8.90
N ASP A 427 -17.04 15.97 9.01
CA ASP A 427 -17.90 16.81 9.84
C ASP A 427 -19.33 16.89 9.28
N TYR A 428 -19.49 16.92 7.96
CA TYR A 428 -20.82 16.87 7.36
C TYR A 428 -21.52 15.53 7.56
N LEU A 429 -20.78 14.40 7.48
CA LEU A 429 -21.35 13.09 7.81
C LEU A 429 -21.78 13.01 9.28
N LYS A 430 -21.00 13.58 10.22
CA LYS A 430 -21.40 13.67 11.64
C LYS A 430 -22.67 14.50 11.85
N GLU A 431 -22.84 15.55 11.08
CA GLU A 431 -24.07 16.36 11.09
C GLU A 431 -25.30 15.55 10.62
N LEU A 432 -25.15 14.77 9.55
CA LEU A 432 -26.25 14.01 8.94
C LEU A 432 -26.63 12.74 9.71
N ILE A 433 -25.64 11.97 10.16
CA ILE A 433 -25.83 10.61 10.68
C ILE A 433 -25.23 10.37 12.06
N GLY A 434 -24.65 11.43 12.70
CA GLY A 434 -23.98 11.29 13.99
C GLY A 434 -22.61 10.63 13.92
N THR A 435 -22.04 10.33 15.09
CA THR A 435 -20.66 9.82 15.25
C THR A 435 -20.56 8.29 15.26
N GLY A 436 -21.68 7.57 15.13
CA GLY A 436 -21.71 6.11 15.28
C GLY A 436 -20.78 5.35 14.31
N TYR A 437 -20.53 5.90 13.11
CA TYR A 437 -19.64 5.28 12.13
C TYR A 437 -18.14 5.29 12.52
N LEU A 438 -17.75 6.12 13.49
CA LEU A 438 -16.39 6.17 14.01
C LEU A 438 -16.02 4.90 14.81
N THR A 439 -17.02 4.25 15.40
CA THR A 439 -16.86 3.01 16.17
C THR A 439 -17.36 1.78 15.43
N ASP A 440 -18.35 1.94 14.57
CA ASP A 440 -18.85 0.92 13.67
C ASP A 440 -19.10 1.53 12.28
N ALA A 441 -18.15 1.35 11.39
CA ALA A 441 -18.18 1.93 10.04
C ALA A 441 -19.42 1.52 9.22
N GLN A 442 -20.10 0.41 9.55
CA GLN A 442 -21.34 0.00 8.89
C GLN A 442 -22.48 1.01 9.08
N ASN A 443 -22.40 1.88 10.09
CA ASN A 443 -23.37 2.96 10.32
C ASN A 443 -23.34 4.03 9.21
N LEU A 444 -22.32 4.07 8.34
CA LEU A 444 -22.35 4.92 7.13
C LEU A 444 -23.58 4.64 6.25
N LYS A 445 -24.15 3.44 6.30
CA LYS A 445 -25.39 3.10 5.57
C LYS A 445 -26.57 4.02 5.90
N ASP A 446 -26.57 4.66 7.06
CA ASP A 446 -27.59 5.63 7.45
C ASP A 446 -27.64 6.85 6.51
N LEU A 447 -26.57 7.11 5.76
CA LEU A 447 -26.53 8.14 4.71
C LEU A 447 -27.53 7.87 3.58
N LEU A 448 -27.95 6.61 3.35
CA LEU A 448 -28.96 6.28 2.36
C LEU A 448 -30.32 6.94 2.62
N LYS A 449 -30.60 7.40 3.85
CA LYS A 449 -31.79 8.20 4.16
C LYS A 449 -31.85 9.52 3.39
N PHE A 450 -30.72 9.99 2.91
CA PHE A 450 -30.55 11.26 2.20
C PHE A 450 -30.26 11.09 0.70
N VAL A 451 -30.45 9.87 0.16
CA VAL A 451 -30.07 9.52 -1.22
C VAL A 451 -30.81 10.34 -2.29
N ASP A 452 -31.99 10.88 -1.97
CA ASP A 452 -32.80 11.73 -2.85
C ASP A 452 -32.86 13.22 -2.39
N ASP A 453 -32.02 13.63 -1.41
CA ASP A 453 -32.01 15.00 -0.88
C ASP A 453 -31.06 15.90 -1.67
N LYS A 454 -31.64 16.84 -2.41
CA LYS A 454 -30.87 17.78 -3.26
C LYS A 454 -30.00 18.75 -2.45
N ASN A 455 -30.36 19.09 -1.22
CA ASN A 455 -29.52 19.93 -0.37
C ASN A 455 -28.22 19.19 0.01
N VAL A 456 -28.31 17.86 0.22
CA VAL A 456 -27.15 17.02 0.45
C VAL A 456 -26.26 16.96 -0.79
N TYR A 457 -26.85 16.89 -2.00
CA TYR A 457 -26.09 16.93 -3.25
C TYR A 457 -25.28 18.25 -3.40
N GLU A 458 -25.93 19.38 -3.14
CA GLU A 458 -25.29 20.70 -3.22
C GLU A 458 -24.15 20.82 -2.21
N LYS A 459 -24.35 20.32 -0.98
CA LYS A 459 -23.31 20.37 0.05
C LYS A 459 -22.12 19.44 -0.28
N LEU A 460 -22.37 18.23 -0.77
CA LEU A 460 -21.32 17.34 -1.24
C LEU A 460 -20.56 17.92 -2.43
N ALA A 461 -21.26 18.58 -3.36
CA ALA A 461 -20.64 19.28 -4.47
C ALA A 461 -19.72 20.42 -4.00
N GLN A 462 -20.17 21.21 -3.04
CA GLN A 462 -19.38 22.27 -2.42
C GLN A 462 -18.11 21.71 -1.77
N ILE A 463 -18.24 20.68 -0.93
CA ILE A 463 -17.09 20.03 -0.26
C ILE A 463 -16.09 19.51 -1.30
N LYS A 464 -16.56 18.83 -2.34
CA LYS A 464 -15.70 18.36 -3.44
C LYS A 464 -14.96 19.50 -4.11
N HIS A 465 -15.64 20.59 -4.43
CA HIS A 465 -15.04 21.77 -5.05
C HIS A 465 -13.98 22.43 -4.15
N GLU A 466 -14.24 22.55 -2.86
CA GLU A 466 -13.29 23.09 -1.89
C GLU A 466 -12.02 22.19 -1.80
N ASN A 467 -12.17 20.87 -1.84
CA ASN A 467 -11.04 19.95 -1.90
C ASN A 467 -10.23 20.09 -3.20
N LYS A 468 -10.87 20.35 -4.34
CA LYS A 468 -10.18 20.67 -5.60
C LYS A 468 -9.36 21.96 -5.49
N ILE A 469 -9.89 23.00 -4.84
CA ILE A 469 -9.17 24.25 -4.56
C ILE A 469 -7.96 23.99 -3.64
N LYS A 470 -8.11 23.17 -2.59
CA LYS A 470 -7.01 22.78 -1.69
C LYS A 470 -5.90 22.05 -2.47
N LEU A 471 -6.28 21.08 -3.31
CA LEU A 471 -5.34 20.34 -4.17
C LEU A 471 -4.62 21.27 -5.16
N LYS A 472 -5.35 22.16 -5.83
CA LYS A 472 -4.78 23.15 -6.75
C LYS A 472 -3.69 23.97 -6.09
N LYS A 473 -3.97 24.55 -4.91
CA LYS A 473 -3.01 25.35 -4.15
C LYS A 473 -1.77 24.53 -3.76
N TYR A 474 -1.99 23.29 -3.30
CA TYR A 474 -0.92 22.41 -2.90
C TYR A 474 0.01 22.06 -4.09
N LEU A 475 -0.56 21.58 -5.19
CA LEU A 475 0.21 21.22 -6.40
C LEU A 475 0.92 22.42 -7.03
N GLN A 476 0.29 23.58 -7.03
CA GLN A 476 0.92 24.80 -7.55
C GLN A 476 2.12 25.20 -6.69
N HIS A 477 2.01 25.10 -5.36
CA HIS A 477 3.09 25.47 -4.45
C HIS A 477 4.25 24.48 -4.49
N THR A 478 3.93 23.17 -4.53
CA THR A 478 4.95 22.12 -4.37
C THR A 478 5.58 21.66 -5.68
N GLN A 479 4.83 21.70 -6.78
CA GLN A 479 5.23 21.12 -8.07
C GLN A 479 5.03 22.05 -9.28
N GLY A 480 4.51 23.27 -9.06
CA GLY A 480 4.21 24.20 -10.17
C GLY A 480 3.04 23.76 -11.06
N ILE A 481 2.29 22.74 -10.67
CA ILE A 481 1.15 22.22 -11.43
C ILE A 481 -0.11 23.03 -11.09
N VAL A 482 -0.76 23.57 -12.14
CA VAL A 482 -2.01 24.34 -12.00
C VAL A 482 -3.17 23.56 -12.59
N ILE A 483 -3.97 22.93 -11.73
CA ILE A 483 -5.21 22.27 -12.12
C ILE A 483 -6.38 23.27 -12.15
N ASP A 484 -7.41 22.97 -12.94
CA ASP A 484 -8.66 23.72 -12.93
C ASP A 484 -9.65 23.05 -11.96
N GLU A 485 -10.03 23.76 -10.91
CA GLU A 485 -10.95 23.28 -9.87
C GLU A 485 -12.37 23.01 -10.38
N ASN A 486 -12.71 23.52 -11.57
CA ASN A 486 -14.01 23.26 -12.22
C ASN A 486 -13.97 22.05 -13.16
N SER A 487 -12.79 21.49 -13.41
CA SER A 487 -12.63 20.31 -14.25
C SER A 487 -13.14 19.04 -13.57
N ILE A 488 -13.44 18.02 -14.35
CA ILE A 488 -13.58 16.65 -13.84
C ILE A 488 -12.17 16.13 -13.55
N ILE A 489 -11.91 15.73 -12.31
CA ILE A 489 -10.64 15.17 -11.90
C ILE A 489 -10.72 13.64 -11.97
N ASP A 490 -10.00 13.09 -12.94
CA ASP A 490 -9.84 11.68 -13.23
C ASP A 490 -8.46 11.21 -12.77
N THR A 491 -8.40 10.25 -11.87
CA THR A 491 -7.17 9.94 -11.14
C THR A 491 -6.79 8.47 -11.20
N GLN A 492 -5.53 8.21 -11.56
CA GLN A 492 -4.90 6.89 -11.45
C GLN A 492 -3.60 7.00 -10.66
N ILE A 493 -3.67 6.76 -9.35
CA ILE A 493 -2.53 6.82 -8.43
C ILE A 493 -2.21 5.44 -7.86
N LYS A 494 -1.21 4.79 -8.41
CA LYS A 494 -0.74 3.45 -8.01
C LYS A 494 0.66 3.20 -8.58
N ARG A 495 1.40 2.23 -8.00
CA ARG A 495 2.68 1.80 -8.55
C ARG A 495 2.55 1.52 -10.05
N PHE A 496 3.49 1.96 -10.85
CA PHE A 496 3.50 1.66 -12.29
C PHE A 496 3.85 0.20 -12.53
N HIS A 497 2.95 -0.46 -13.22
CA HIS A 497 3.10 -1.83 -13.68
C HIS A 497 2.13 -2.09 -14.85
N GLU A 498 2.53 -2.87 -15.84
CA GLU A 498 1.72 -3.13 -17.02
C GLU A 498 0.34 -3.72 -16.69
N TYR A 499 0.21 -4.60 -15.67
CA TYR A 499 -1.09 -5.18 -15.31
C TYR A 499 -2.09 -4.16 -14.74
N LYS A 500 -1.59 -3.03 -14.18
CA LYS A 500 -2.42 -1.92 -13.71
C LYS A 500 -2.91 -1.02 -14.85
N ARG A 501 -2.38 -1.25 -16.01
CA ARG A 501 -2.78 -0.69 -17.31
C ARG A 501 -2.80 0.84 -17.39
N GLN A 502 -1.81 1.53 -16.72
CA GLN A 502 -1.62 2.96 -16.93
C GLN A 502 -1.39 3.30 -18.40
N GLN A 503 -0.79 2.40 -19.18
CA GLN A 503 -0.68 2.50 -20.64
C GLN A 503 -2.05 2.60 -21.32
N MET A 504 -3.08 1.90 -20.84
CA MET A 504 -4.44 1.99 -21.41
C MET A 504 -5.05 3.38 -21.17
N ASN A 505 -4.85 3.95 -19.98
CA ASN A 505 -5.27 5.33 -19.70
C ASN A 505 -4.46 6.34 -20.52
N ALA A 506 -3.16 6.12 -20.74
CA ALA A 506 -2.36 6.93 -21.64
C ALA A 506 -2.86 6.85 -23.10
N LEU A 507 -3.26 5.68 -23.58
CA LEU A 507 -3.91 5.54 -24.90
C LEU A 507 -5.25 6.28 -24.96
N TYR A 508 -6.04 6.24 -23.87
CA TYR A 508 -7.26 7.07 -23.79
C TYR A 508 -6.94 8.57 -23.92
N VAL A 509 -5.91 9.03 -23.23
CA VAL A 509 -5.46 10.43 -23.32
C VAL A 509 -5.07 10.79 -24.75
N ILE A 510 -4.36 9.93 -25.47
CA ILE A 510 -4.04 10.12 -26.89
C ILE A 510 -5.32 10.20 -27.72
N LYS A 511 -6.25 9.27 -27.55
CA LYS A 511 -7.52 9.26 -28.28
C LYS A 511 -8.31 10.54 -28.03
N LYS A 512 -8.38 10.99 -26.78
CA LYS A 512 -9.08 12.22 -26.40
C LYS A 512 -8.42 13.48 -27.00
N TYR A 513 -7.07 13.52 -27.02
CA TYR A 513 -6.32 14.55 -27.71
C TYR A 513 -6.67 14.62 -29.19
N LEU A 514 -6.68 13.49 -29.88
CA LEU A 514 -7.03 13.39 -31.30
C LEU A 514 -8.50 13.77 -31.54
N ASP A 515 -9.41 13.34 -30.69
CA ASP A 515 -10.83 13.69 -30.77
C ASP A 515 -11.06 15.21 -30.65
N ILE A 516 -10.37 15.87 -29.72
CA ILE A 516 -10.44 17.33 -29.55
C ILE A 516 -9.89 18.05 -30.80
N LYS A 517 -8.74 17.57 -31.32
CA LYS A 517 -8.16 18.13 -32.57
C LYS A 517 -9.10 17.96 -33.78
N ASN A 518 -9.94 16.94 -33.77
CA ASN A 518 -10.96 16.65 -34.77
C ASN A 518 -12.33 17.31 -34.49
N GLY A 519 -12.40 18.16 -33.45
CA GLY A 519 -13.61 18.93 -33.12
C GLY A 519 -14.61 18.23 -32.22
N LYS A 520 -14.29 17.02 -31.65
CA LYS A 520 -15.11 16.37 -30.65
C LYS A 520 -14.74 16.89 -29.25
N LEU A 521 -15.38 17.98 -28.86
CA LEU A 521 -15.09 18.71 -27.64
C LEU A 521 -15.85 18.07 -26.45
N PRO A 522 -15.23 17.88 -25.27
CA PRO A 522 -15.95 17.50 -24.06
C PRO A 522 -16.81 18.68 -23.55
N GLU A 523 -17.92 18.38 -22.91
CA GLU A 523 -18.81 19.37 -22.30
C GLU A 523 -18.14 20.14 -21.15
N ARG A 524 -17.26 19.46 -20.43
CA ARG A 524 -16.49 20.01 -19.32
C ARG A 524 -15.02 19.66 -19.49
N LYS A 525 -14.15 20.55 -19.02
CA LYS A 525 -12.72 20.30 -18.98
C LYS A 525 -12.41 19.06 -18.15
N ILE A 526 -11.48 18.24 -18.63
CA ILE A 526 -11.00 17.03 -17.97
C ILE A 526 -9.56 17.26 -17.50
N THR A 527 -9.27 16.90 -16.26
CA THR A 527 -7.91 16.85 -15.71
C THR A 527 -7.59 15.42 -15.35
N VAL A 528 -6.65 14.81 -16.07
CA VAL A 528 -6.18 13.45 -15.79
C VAL A 528 -4.94 13.53 -14.90
N LEU A 529 -5.01 12.94 -13.72
CA LEU A 529 -3.92 12.88 -12.76
C LEU A 529 -3.36 11.46 -12.66
N PHE A 530 -2.10 11.32 -12.99
CA PHE A 530 -1.34 10.10 -12.70
C PHE A 530 -0.43 10.32 -11.49
N GLY A 531 -0.15 9.26 -10.75
CA GLY A 531 0.83 9.27 -9.68
C GLY A 531 1.32 7.86 -9.35
N GLY A 532 2.58 7.75 -9.03
CA GLY A 532 3.21 6.48 -8.68
C GLY A 532 4.64 6.37 -9.14
N LYS A 533 5.31 5.34 -8.69
CA LYS A 533 6.72 5.05 -9.00
C LYS A 533 6.81 3.74 -9.78
N ALA A 534 7.75 3.67 -10.73
CA ALA A 534 8.15 2.42 -11.37
C ALA A 534 9.40 1.86 -10.67
N ALA A 535 9.49 0.54 -10.53
CA ALA A 535 10.74 -0.07 -10.08
C ALA A 535 11.88 0.31 -11.06
N PRO A 536 13.07 0.66 -10.56
CA PRO A 536 14.17 1.11 -11.43
C PRO A 536 14.56 0.11 -12.51
N ALA A 537 14.48 -1.19 -12.23
CA ALA A 537 14.77 -2.26 -13.17
C ALA A 537 13.63 -2.55 -14.17
N TYR A 538 12.41 -2.05 -13.92
CA TYR A 538 11.25 -2.35 -14.77
C TYR A 538 11.13 -1.35 -15.93
N ILE A 539 11.82 -1.66 -17.02
CA ILE A 539 12.02 -0.77 -18.18
C ILE A 539 10.69 -0.34 -18.82
N ILE A 540 9.76 -1.26 -19.07
CA ILE A 540 8.46 -0.93 -19.71
C ILE A 540 7.62 -0.01 -18.82
N ALA A 541 7.61 -0.22 -17.51
CA ALA A 541 6.91 0.69 -16.59
C ALA A 541 7.52 2.10 -16.61
N GLN A 542 8.83 2.22 -16.77
CA GLN A 542 9.50 3.51 -16.96
C GLN A 542 9.19 4.15 -18.31
N ASP A 543 9.01 3.35 -19.37
CA ASP A 543 8.59 3.85 -20.67
C ASP A 543 7.15 4.36 -20.65
N ILE A 544 6.27 3.74 -19.85
CA ILE A 544 4.90 4.24 -19.62
C ILE A 544 4.94 5.61 -18.92
N ILE A 545 5.76 5.76 -17.88
CA ILE A 545 5.99 7.06 -17.22
C ILE A 545 6.48 8.10 -18.23
N HIS A 546 7.45 7.73 -19.06
CA HIS A 546 8.01 8.59 -20.09
C HIS A 546 6.94 9.04 -21.08
N LEU A 547 6.11 8.14 -21.59
CA LEU A 547 4.99 8.47 -22.48
C LEU A 547 4.03 9.49 -21.81
N ILE A 548 3.64 9.26 -20.55
CA ILE A 548 2.71 10.13 -19.83
C ILE A 548 3.31 11.55 -19.63
N LEU A 549 4.59 11.65 -19.30
CA LEU A 549 5.27 12.94 -19.17
C LEU A 549 5.35 13.69 -20.50
N CYS A 550 5.66 12.99 -21.60
CA CYS A 550 5.63 13.57 -22.94
C CYS A 550 4.22 14.03 -23.35
N LEU A 551 3.19 13.23 -23.04
CA LEU A 551 1.79 13.61 -23.25
C LEU A 551 1.40 14.84 -22.42
N SER A 552 1.83 14.89 -21.16
CA SER A 552 1.63 16.06 -20.30
C SER A 552 2.22 17.34 -20.94
N GLU A 553 3.46 17.24 -21.43
CA GLU A 553 4.13 18.37 -22.09
C GLU A 553 3.38 18.85 -23.34
N ILE A 554 3.06 17.94 -24.28
CA ILE A 554 2.44 18.34 -25.54
C ILE A 554 1.00 18.82 -25.38
N ILE A 555 0.22 18.21 -24.46
CA ILE A 555 -1.19 18.54 -24.27
C ILE A 555 -1.34 19.86 -23.52
N ASN A 556 -0.61 20.03 -22.43
CA ASN A 556 -0.72 21.23 -21.60
C ASN A 556 -0.20 22.49 -22.29
N ASN A 557 0.66 22.35 -23.30
CA ASN A 557 1.17 23.45 -24.13
C ASN A 557 0.43 23.62 -25.45
N ASP A 558 -0.56 22.79 -25.80
CA ASP A 558 -1.37 22.95 -26.99
C ASP A 558 -2.59 23.86 -26.72
N PRO A 559 -2.64 25.12 -27.22
CA PRO A 559 -3.71 26.08 -26.90
C PRO A 559 -5.08 25.70 -27.47
N GLU A 560 -5.16 24.76 -28.41
CA GLU A 560 -6.43 24.24 -28.90
C GLU A 560 -6.99 23.16 -27.97
N VAL A 561 -6.13 22.43 -27.26
CA VAL A 561 -6.49 21.27 -26.43
C VAL A 561 -6.53 21.59 -24.94
N ASN A 562 -5.60 22.38 -24.40
CA ASN A 562 -5.48 22.63 -22.96
C ASN A 562 -6.68 23.32 -22.31
N LYS A 563 -7.59 23.88 -23.10
CA LYS A 563 -8.89 24.40 -22.66
C LYS A 563 -9.84 23.28 -22.23
N TYR A 564 -9.64 22.06 -22.75
CA TYR A 564 -10.56 20.94 -22.62
C TYR A 564 -9.93 19.74 -21.92
N LEU A 565 -8.61 19.58 -22.01
CA LEU A 565 -7.88 18.46 -21.43
C LEU A 565 -6.54 18.92 -20.86
N ASN A 566 -6.28 18.56 -19.61
CA ASN A 566 -4.94 18.62 -19.01
C ASN A 566 -4.54 17.25 -18.50
N VAL A 567 -3.25 16.97 -18.54
CA VAL A 567 -2.68 15.71 -18.08
C VAL A 567 -1.47 16.02 -17.22
N TYR A 568 -1.40 15.40 -16.04
CA TYR A 568 -0.27 15.55 -15.13
C TYR A 568 0.12 14.21 -14.53
N LEU A 569 1.41 14.00 -14.41
CA LEU A 569 2.00 12.97 -13.54
C LEU A 569 2.62 13.69 -12.35
N VAL A 570 2.06 13.47 -11.17
CA VAL A 570 2.57 14.09 -9.94
C VAL A 570 3.88 13.43 -9.51
N GLU A 571 4.87 14.27 -9.15
CA GLU A 571 6.19 13.81 -8.74
C GLU A 571 6.16 13.24 -7.33
N ASN A 572 6.92 12.17 -7.11
CA ASN A 572 7.16 11.57 -5.81
C ASN A 572 5.90 11.22 -5.01
N TYR A 573 4.94 10.57 -5.67
CA TYR A 573 3.70 10.12 -5.03
C TYR A 573 3.98 9.37 -3.71
N ASN A 574 3.34 9.80 -2.64
CA ASN A 574 3.46 9.29 -1.28
C ASN A 574 2.11 9.38 -0.53
N VAL A 575 2.06 9.03 0.75
CA VAL A 575 0.81 9.06 1.54
C VAL A 575 0.29 10.49 1.68
N GLY A 576 1.16 11.46 1.99
CA GLY A 576 0.77 12.86 2.15
C GLY A 576 0.13 13.45 0.89
N LEU A 577 0.67 13.12 -0.29
CA LEU A 577 0.09 13.54 -1.57
C LEU A 577 -1.23 12.82 -1.86
N ALA A 578 -1.34 11.53 -1.51
CA ALA A 578 -2.59 10.78 -1.62
C ALA A 578 -3.72 11.40 -0.80
N GLU A 579 -3.44 11.86 0.42
CA GLU A 579 -4.38 12.55 1.31
C GLU A 579 -4.93 13.86 0.72
N LYS A 580 -4.21 14.48 -0.21
CA LYS A 580 -4.67 15.70 -0.93
C LYS A 580 -5.45 15.36 -2.21
N ILE A 581 -5.01 14.33 -2.95
CA ILE A 581 -5.61 13.95 -4.23
C ILE A 581 -6.95 13.24 -4.04
N ILE A 582 -7.03 12.28 -3.12
CA ILE A 582 -8.21 11.42 -2.96
C ILE A 582 -9.49 12.22 -2.68
N PRO A 583 -9.53 13.19 -1.75
CA PRO A 583 -10.72 13.99 -1.51
C PRO A 583 -11.18 14.84 -2.71
N ALA A 584 -10.23 15.25 -3.56
CA ALA A 584 -10.49 16.11 -4.72
C ALA A 584 -10.93 15.34 -5.97
N THR A 585 -10.78 14.02 -6.00
CA THR A 585 -11.02 13.19 -7.18
C THR A 585 -12.51 12.95 -7.41
N ASP A 586 -12.95 13.01 -8.68
CA ASP A 586 -14.30 12.62 -9.12
C ASP A 586 -14.34 11.18 -9.61
N ILE A 587 -13.35 10.76 -10.40
CA ILE A 587 -13.27 9.45 -11.05
C ILE A 587 -12.03 8.70 -10.57
N SER A 588 -12.25 7.50 -10.06
CA SER A 588 -11.24 6.58 -9.57
C SER A 588 -10.94 5.49 -10.60
N GLU A 589 -9.75 5.53 -11.19
CA GLU A 589 -9.29 4.55 -12.18
C GLU A 589 -8.78 3.27 -11.53
N GLN A 590 -9.55 2.19 -11.68
CA GLN A 590 -9.27 0.87 -11.10
C GLN A 590 -9.31 -0.19 -12.21
N ILE A 591 -8.44 0.00 -13.20
CA ILE A 591 -8.50 -0.61 -14.53
C ILE A 591 -7.49 -1.75 -14.76
N SER A 592 -7.05 -2.41 -13.70
CA SER A 592 -6.18 -3.60 -13.81
C SER A 592 -6.81 -4.67 -14.72
N LEU A 593 -5.97 -5.50 -15.35
CA LEU A 593 -6.48 -6.65 -16.07
C LEU A 593 -7.17 -7.60 -15.08
N ALA A 594 -8.39 -8.01 -15.37
CA ALA A 594 -9.14 -8.92 -14.52
C ALA A 594 -8.32 -10.18 -14.21
N SER A 595 -8.40 -10.68 -12.99
CA SER A 595 -7.56 -11.76 -12.43
C SER A 595 -6.11 -11.39 -12.06
N LYS A 596 -5.72 -10.11 -12.03
CA LYS A 596 -4.32 -9.73 -11.74
C LYS A 596 -4.12 -8.89 -10.48
N GLU A 597 -5.08 -8.04 -10.11
CA GLU A 597 -5.04 -7.31 -8.83
C GLU A 597 -5.62 -8.19 -7.71
N ALA A 598 -4.86 -8.47 -6.67
CA ALA A 598 -5.34 -9.27 -5.55
C ALA A 598 -6.51 -8.59 -4.82
N SER A 599 -6.41 -7.32 -4.53
CA SER A 599 -7.45 -6.54 -3.88
C SER A 599 -7.48 -5.10 -4.38
N GLY A 600 -6.37 -4.37 -4.21
CA GLY A 600 -6.34 -2.92 -4.20
C GLY A 600 -6.87 -2.37 -2.86
N THR A 601 -6.42 -1.18 -2.50
CA THR A 601 -6.95 -0.39 -1.38
C THR A 601 -7.24 1.06 -1.78
N GLY A 602 -6.70 1.49 -2.92
CA GLY A 602 -7.01 2.79 -3.50
C GLY A 602 -8.50 2.92 -3.82
N ASN A 603 -9.10 1.90 -4.43
CA ASN A 603 -10.53 1.84 -4.73
C ASN A 603 -11.42 2.12 -3.49
N MET A 604 -11.06 1.55 -2.32
CA MET A 604 -11.77 1.75 -1.06
C MET A 604 -11.66 3.20 -0.56
N LYS A 605 -10.48 3.81 -0.66
CA LYS A 605 -10.21 5.19 -0.24
C LYS A 605 -10.99 6.20 -1.09
N PHE A 606 -10.99 6.01 -2.40
CA PHE A 606 -11.74 6.82 -3.34
C PHE A 606 -13.25 6.71 -3.11
N MET A 607 -13.76 5.47 -2.96
CA MET A 607 -15.17 5.20 -2.66
C MET A 607 -15.62 5.93 -1.39
N LEU A 608 -14.84 5.85 -0.31
CA LEU A 608 -15.13 6.52 0.97
C LEU A 608 -15.16 8.05 0.84
N ASN A 609 -14.40 8.61 -0.11
CA ASN A 609 -14.32 10.05 -0.37
C ASN A 609 -15.23 10.52 -1.53
N GLY A 610 -16.16 9.68 -1.95
CA GLY A 610 -17.17 10.03 -2.94
C GLY A 610 -16.66 10.15 -4.37
N ALA A 611 -15.54 9.53 -4.72
CA ALA A 611 -15.16 9.31 -6.11
C ALA A 611 -15.82 8.03 -6.64
N LEU A 612 -16.32 8.07 -7.87
CA LEU A 612 -16.92 6.90 -8.49
C LEU A 612 -15.86 6.06 -9.20
N THR A 613 -15.99 4.76 -9.09
CA THR A 613 -15.04 3.82 -9.69
C THR A 613 -15.35 3.58 -11.16
N LEU A 614 -14.34 3.79 -12.03
CA LEU A 614 -14.24 3.23 -13.36
C LEU A 614 -13.26 2.06 -13.30
N GLY A 615 -13.72 0.86 -13.51
CA GLY A 615 -12.89 -0.31 -13.26
C GLY A 615 -13.29 -1.57 -13.99
N THR A 616 -12.51 -2.61 -13.76
CA THR A 616 -12.76 -3.97 -14.21
C THR A 616 -13.28 -4.82 -13.05
N MET A 617 -13.87 -5.98 -13.34
CA MET A 617 -14.27 -6.98 -12.34
C MET A 617 -13.02 -7.72 -11.82
N ASP A 618 -12.21 -7.00 -11.03
CA ASP A 618 -10.94 -7.47 -10.49
C ASP A 618 -10.74 -7.01 -9.05
N GLY A 619 -10.06 -7.81 -8.25
CA GLY A 619 -9.78 -7.50 -6.85
C GLY A 619 -11.03 -7.11 -6.07
N ALA A 620 -10.90 -6.11 -5.21
CA ALA A 620 -12.02 -5.61 -4.40
C ALA A 620 -13.05 -4.79 -5.19
N ASN A 621 -12.83 -4.51 -6.48
CA ASN A 621 -13.86 -3.90 -7.33
C ASN A 621 -15.11 -4.80 -7.42
N VAL A 622 -14.92 -6.13 -7.37
CA VAL A 622 -16.03 -7.10 -7.34
C VAL A 622 -16.92 -6.86 -6.12
N GLU A 623 -16.33 -6.73 -4.95
CA GLU A 623 -17.08 -6.47 -3.71
C GLU A 623 -17.69 -5.06 -3.68
N ILE A 624 -17.02 -4.06 -4.27
CA ILE A 624 -17.62 -2.72 -4.45
C ILE A 624 -18.87 -2.83 -5.31
N HIS A 625 -18.78 -3.53 -6.45
CA HIS A 625 -19.90 -3.74 -7.37
C HIS A 625 -21.09 -4.46 -6.69
N GLU A 626 -20.79 -5.53 -5.94
CA GLU A 626 -21.83 -6.26 -5.17
C GLU A 626 -22.53 -5.37 -4.13
N LEU A 627 -21.77 -4.47 -3.47
CA LEU A 627 -22.30 -3.57 -2.47
C LEU A 627 -23.16 -2.47 -3.06
N VAL A 628 -22.72 -1.83 -4.15
CA VAL A 628 -23.37 -0.63 -4.68
C VAL A 628 -24.35 -0.92 -5.80
N GLY A 629 -24.21 -2.03 -6.53
CA GLY A 629 -25.02 -2.43 -7.69
C GLY A 629 -24.59 -1.74 -8.99
N ASP A 630 -25.07 -2.27 -10.11
CA ASP A 630 -24.70 -1.89 -11.48
C ASP A 630 -24.83 -0.38 -11.77
N ASP A 631 -25.83 0.27 -11.17
CA ASP A 631 -26.12 1.69 -11.43
C ASP A 631 -25.16 2.66 -10.72
N ASN A 632 -24.29 2.17 -9.84
CA ASN A 632 -23.46 3.03 -8.97
C ASN A 632 -21.95 2.80 -9.13
N ILE A 633 -21.55 2.09 -10.17
CA ILE A 633 -20.15 1.81 -10.55
C ILE A 633 -20.08 1.70 -12.08
N TYR A 634 -18.93 2.00 -12.66
CA TYR A 634 -18.71 1.90 -14.10
C TYR A 634 -17.74 0.77 -14.40
N ILE A 635 -18.27 -0.35 -14.91
CA ILE A 635 -17.50 -1.56 -15.19
C ILE A 635 -17.33 -1.73 -16.70
N PHE A 636 -16.13 -2.16 -17.12
CA PHE A 636 -15.80 -2.47 -18.49
C PHE A 636 -14.89 -3.69 -18.58
N GLY A 637 -14.74 -4.20 -19.79
CA GLY A 637 -13.77 -5.22 -20.15
C GLY A 637 -14.18 -6.65 -19.80
N LYS A 638 -13.28 -7.56 -20.07
CA LYS A 638 -13.46 -8.99 -19.86
C LYS A 638 -13.40 -9.34 -18.37
N ASN A 639 -14.15 -10.36 -17.97
CA ASN A 639 -14.10 -10.91 -16.62
C ASN A 639 -12.87 -11.82 -16.42
N SER A 640 -12.61 -12.23 -15.16
CA SER A 640 -11.45 -13.04 -14.80
C SER A 640 -11.43 -14.40 -15.49
N ASP A 641 -12.58 -15.07 -15.63
CA ASP A 641 -12.65 -16.41 -16.26
C ASP A 641 -12.30 -16.35 -17.75
N ASP A 642 -12.78 -15.31 -18.45
CA ASP A 642 -12.44 -15.07 -19.85
C ASP A 642 -10.94 -14.81 -20.02
N ILE A 643 -10.35 -14.02 -19.14
CA ILE A 643 -8.91 -13.69 -19.19
C ILE A 643 -8.06 -14.93 -18.88
N ILE A 644 -8.39 -15.70 -17.85
CA ILE A 644 -7.68 -16.94 -17.50
C ILE A 644 -7.73 -17.90 -18.70
N LYS A 645 -8.90 -18.08 -19.30
CA LYS A 645 -9.06 -18.92 -20.49
C LYS A 645 -8.22 -18.44 -21.68
N LEU A 646 -8.12 -17.12 -21.89
CA LEU A 646 -7.29 -16.56 -22.97
C LEU A 646 -5.80 -16.87 -22.74
N TYR A 647 -5.32 -16.86 -21.51
CA TYR A 647 -3.95 -17.29 -21.19
C TYR A 647 -3.75 -18.79 -21.40
N GLU A 648 -4.66 -19.62 -20.90
CA GLU A 648 -4.59 -21.08 -21.02
C GLU A 648 -4.61 -21.57 -22.47
N THR A 649 -5.34 -20.87 -23.33
CA THR A 649 -5.52 -21.26 -24.74
C THR A 649 -4.60 -20.51 -25.71
N GLU A 650 -3.74 -19.61 -25.19
CA GLU A 650 -2.96 -18.65 -26.02
C GLU A 650 -3.87 -17.90 -27.01
N GLY A 651 -5.12 -17.63 -26.59
CA GLY A 651 -6.18 -17.12 -27.46
C GLY A 651 -6.12 -15.62 -27.75
N TYR A 652 -5.18 -14.87 -27.14
CA TYR A 652 -4.99 -13.44 -27.36
C TYR A 652 -3.80 -13.18 -28.27
N VAL A 653 -4.06 -12.47 -29.38
CA VAL A 653 -3.00 -11.99 -30.30
C VAL A 653 -3.14 -10.47 -30.39
N SER A 654 -2.23 -9.72 -29.77
CA SER A 654 -2.28 -8.25 -29.69
C SER A 654 -2.36 -7.58 -31.07
N LYS A 655 -1.66 -8.13 -32.06
CA LYS A 655 -1.63 -7.60 -33.41
C LYS A 655 -3.00 -7.57 -34.09
N ASP A 656 -3.89 -8.54 -33.80
CA ASP A 656 -5.24 -8.59 -34.36
C ASP A 656 -6.13 -7.44 -33.83
N TYR A 657 -5.87 -6.99 -32.62
CA TYR A 657 -6.54 -5.84 -32.02
C TYR A 657 -5.90 -4.52 -32.47
N TYR A 658 -4.56 -4.47 -32.59
CA TYR A 658 -3.85 -3.31 -33.10
C TYR A 658 -4.31 -2.93 -34.52
N GLU A 659 -4.57 -3.88 -35.41
CA GLU A 659 -5.00 -3.60 -36.79
C GLU A 659 -6.41 -2.98 -36.90
N LYS A 660 -7.17 -2.88 -35.80
CA LYS A 660 -8.44 -2.15 -35.79
C LYS A 660 -8.16 -0.64 -35.93
N GLU A 661 -8.84 0.03 -36.86
CA GLU A 661 -8.58 1.42 -37.27
C GLU A 661 -8.46 2.38 -36.07
N GLY A 662 -9.41 2.37 -35.13
CA GLY A 662 -9.42 3.26 -33.95
C GLY A 662 -8.28 2.98 -32.96
N ILE A 663 -7.83 1.72 -32.84
CA ILE A 663 -6.72 1.32 -31.95
C ILE A 663 -5.40 1.65 -32.62
N LYS A 664 -5.27 1.34 -33.90
CA LYS A 664 -4.06 1.59 -34.69
C LYS A 664 -3.66 3.06 -34.65
N GLU A 665 -4.61 3.97 -34.91
CA GLU A 665 -4.37 5.43 -34.86
C GLU A 665 -3.75 5.86 -33.52
N VAL A 666 -4.26 5.34 -32.43
CA VAL A 666 -3.84 5.71 -31.07
C VAL A 666 -2.47 5.12 -30.73
N VAL A 667 -2.23 3.86 -31.06
CA VAL A 667 -0.95 3.18 -30.81
C VAL A 667 0.16 3.77 -31.69
N ASP A 668 -0.14 4.07 -32.96
CA ASP A 668 0.83 4.71 -33.88
C ASP A 668 1.19 6.13 -33.44
N PHE A 669 0.31 6.83 -32.74
CA PHE A 669 0.60 8.16 -32.22
C PHE A 669 1.74 8.18 -31.21
N ILE A 670 2.01 7.06 -30.51
CA ILE A 670 3.13 6.94 -29.54
C ILE A 670 4.47 7.31 -30.19
N THR A 671 4.66 6.99 -31.46
CA THR A 671 5.87 7.32 -32.22
C THR A 671 5.67 8.45 -33.23
N SER A 672 4.65 9.28 -33.03
CA SER A 672 4.44 10.49 -33.84
C SER A 672 5.59 11.49 -33.68
N ASP A 673 5.81 12.31 -34.73
CA ASP A 673 6.82 13.37 -34.70
C ASP A 673 6.67 14.30 -33.46
N LYS A 674 5.45 14.51 -32.98
CA LYS A 674 5.20 15.34 -31.80
C LYS A 674 5.78 14.69 -30.52
N LEU A 675 5.51 13.42 -30.29
CA LEU A 675 5.98 12.70 -29.12
C LEU A 675 7.49 12.41 -29.20
N ILE A 676 8.02 12.10 -30.35
CA ILE A 676 9.47 11.93 -30.55
C ILE A 676 10.25 13.21 -30.26
N LYS A 677 9.66 14.40 -30.57
CA LYS A 677 10.29 15.68 -30.24
C LYS A 677 10.25 16.01 -28.73
N ALA A 678 9.24 15.54 -28.02
CA ALA A 678 9.09 15.74 -26.57
C ALA A 678 9.88 14.72 -25.75
N GLY A 679 10.27 13.58 -26.35
CA GLY A 679 10.83 12.46 -25.59
C GLY A 679 11.94 11.68 -26.30
N ASN A 680 12.25 10.54 -25.67
CA ASN A 680 13.25 9.61 -26.17
C ASN A 680 12.59 8.62 -27.14
N LYS A 681 13.04 8.66 -28.40
CA LYS A 681 12.51 7.83 -29.47
C LYS A 681 12.57 6.32 -29.14
N GLU A 682 13.70 5.85 -28.63
CA GLU A 682 13.90 4.42 -28.36
C GLU A 682 12.92 3.89 -27.31
N ARG A 683 12.62 4.69 -26.27
CA ARG A 683 11.65 4.35 -25.23
C ARG A 683 10.23 4.27 -25.80
N LEU A 684 9.85 5.25 -26.63
CA LEU A 684 8.53 5.29 -27.26
C LEU A 684 8.34 4.13 -28.25
N GLU A 685 9.35 3.85 -29.08
CA GLU A 685 9.34 2.70 -30.01
C GLU A 685 9.27 1.36 -29.25
N ARG A 686 9.99 1.22 -28.14
CA ARG A 686 9.95 0.00 -27.34
C ARG A 686 8.57 -0.24 -26.73
N LEU A 687 7.94 0.79 -26.17
CA LEU A 687 6.59 0.69 -25.62
C LEU A 687 5.55 0.39 -26.71
N GLN A 688 5.65 1.06 -27.87
CA GLN A 688 4.78 0.77 -29.02
C GLN A 688 4.94 -0.68 -29.49
N ASN A 689 6.18 -1.15 -29.62
CA ASN A 689 6.46 -2.54 -30.02
C ASN A 689 5.94 -3.56 -29.01
N GLU A 690 6.03 -3.25 -27.71
CA GLU A 690 5.46 -4.10 -26.66
C GLU A 690 3.95 -4.24 -26.82
N LEU A 691 3.22 -3.13 -27.03
CA LEU A 691 1.78 -3.13 -27.26
C LEU A 691 1.37 -3.87 -28.54
N ILE A 692 2.13 -3.72 -29.64
CA ILE A 692 1.80 -4.34 -30.93
C ILE A 692 2.06 -5.85 -30.93
N ASN A 693 3.18 -6.28 -30.33
CA ASN A 693 3.69 -7.64 -30.54
C ASN A 693 3.50 -8.57 -29.35
N LYS A 694 3.26 -8.03 -28.15
CA LYS A 694 3.12 -8.84 -26.95
C LYS A 694 1.84 -8.48 -26.18
N ASP A 695 1.72 -7.24 -25.69
CA ASP A 695 0.62 -6.76 -24.87
C ASP A 695 0.16 -7.82 -23.85
N TRP A 696 1.13 -8.35 -23.08
CA TRP A 696 0.93 -9.48 -22.18
C TRP A 696 -0.26 -9.29 -21.23
N PHE A 697 -0.56 -8.05 -20.87
CA PHE A 697 -1.69 -7.69 -20.02
C PHE A 697 -2.92 -7.20 -20.79
N MET A 698 -3.04 -7.61 -22.07
CA MET A 698 -4.26 -7.50 -22.89
C MET A 698 -4.90 -6.11 -22.86
N THR A 699 -4.07 -5.06 -22.98
CA THR A 699 -4.52 -3.67 -22.98
C THR A 699 -5.50 -3.39 -24.13
N LEU A 700 -5.16 -3.90 -25.33
CA LEU A 700 -5.89 -3.57 -26.56
C LEU A 700 -7.25 -4.25 -26.67
N ILE A 701 -7.46 -5.42 -26.02
CA ILE A 701 -8.75 -6.14 -26.07
C ILE A 701 -9.87 -5.35 -25.40
N ASP A 702 -9.55 -4.66 -24.31
CA ASP A 702 -10.52 -3.92 -23.48
C ASP A 702 -10.57 -2.42 -23.83
N PHE A 703 -9.69 -1.91 -24.71
CA PHE A 703 -9.51 -0.47 -24.91
C PHE A 703 -10.78 0.23 -25.41
N GLU A 704 -11.50 -0.34 -26.36
CA GLU A 704 -12.71 0.24 -26.93
C GLU A 704 -13.83 0.33 -25.87
N ASP A 705 -14.02 -0.73 -25.10
CA ASP A 705 -15.02 -0.77 -24.03
C ASP A 705 -14.67 0.21 -22.90
N TYR A 706 -13.40 0.30 -22.53
CA TYR A 706 -12.88 1.30 -21.61
C TYR A 706 -13.18 2.73 -22.07
N TYR A 707 -12.84 3.05 -23.33
CA TYR A 707 -13.09 4.36 -23.91
C TYR A 707 -14.59 4.72 -23.85
N ASN A 708 -15.47 3.84 -24.30
CA ASN A 708 -16.91 4.06 -24.33
C ASN A 708 -17.50 4.23 -22.93
N THR A 709 -17.08 3.40 -21.98
CA THR A 709 -17.53 3.47 -20.59
C THR A 709 -17.08 4.77 -19.92
N LYS A 710 -15.87 5.20 -20.18
CA LYS A 710 -15.32 6.46 -19.65
C LYS A 710 -16.03 7.69 -20.23
N GLU A 711 -16.31 7.70 -21.54
CA GLU A 711 -17.11 8.78 -22.17
C GLU A 711 -18.54 8.83 -21.62
N LYS A 712 -19.17 7.69 -21.37
CA LYS A 712 -20.46 7.63 -20.69
C LYS A 712 -20.39 8.26 -19.31
N MET A 713 -19.34 7.95 -18.54
CA MET A 713 -19.15 8.46 -17.19
C MET A 713 -18.99 9.99 -17.17
N PHE A 714 -18.25 10.59 -18.12
CA PHE A 714 -18.15 12.05 -18.27
C PHE A 714 -19.50 12.68 -18.60
N LYS A 715 -20.30 12.06 -19.43
CA LYS A 715 -21.64 12.51 -19.75
C LYS A 715 -22.57 12.44 -18.52
N ASP A 716 -22.52 11.34 -17.78
CA ASP A 716 -23.33 11.14 -16.58
C ASP A 716 -22.96 12.16 -15.46
N TYR A 717 -21.70 12.62 -15.41
CA TYR A 717 -21.25 13.67 -14.50
C TYR A 717 -22.04 14.98 -14.64
N GLU A 718 -22.51 15.33 -15.83
CA GLU A 718 -23.31 16.55 -16.07
C GLU A 718 -24.74 16.43 -15.51
N ASN A 719 -25.24 15.23 -15.30
CA ASN A 719 -26.48 14.98 -14.57
C ASN A 719 -26.22 14.93 -13.06
N LYS A 720 -26.31 16.08 -12.40
CA LYS A 720 -25.98 16.21 -10.97
C LYS A 720 -26.85 15.35 -10.05
N ASP A 721 -28.11 15.17 -10.37
CA ASP A 721 -29.03 14.33 -9.58
C ASP A 721 -28.56 12.86 -9.65
N LEU A 722 -28.23 12.36 -10.84
CA LEU A 722 -27.69 11.01 -11.01
C LEU A 722 -26.35 10.84 -10.30
N TRP A 723 -25.42 11.78 -10.53
CA TRP A 723 -24.05 11.70 -10.01
C TRP A 723 -23.99 11.66 -8.48
N TYR A 724 -24.68 12.62 -7.81
CA TYR A 724 -24.64 12.67 -6.35
C TYR A 724 -25.45 11.56 -5.68
N LYS A 725 -26.47 11.03 -6.33
CA LYS A 725 -27.13 9.81 -5.90
C LYS A 725 -26.16 8.62 -5.87
N GLN A 726 -25.36 8.45 -6.92
CA GLN A 726 -24.29 7.45 -6.98
C GLN A 726 -23.23 7.69 -5.90
N VAL A 727 -22.78 8.95 -5.72
CA VAL A 727 -21.80 9.34 -4.68
C VAL A 727 -22.28 8.95 -3.28
N ILE A 728 -23.53 9.26 -2.93
CA ILE A 728 -24.12 8.92 -1.62
C ILE A 728 -24.16 7.40 -1.44
N ASN A 729 -24.59 6.63 -2.47
CA ASN A 729 -24.60 5.17 -2.41
C ASN A 729 -23.20 4.61 -2.14
N ASN A 730 -22.17 5.13 -2.82
CA ASN A 730 -20.79 4.67 -2.62
C ASN A 730 -20.29 4.98 -1.20
N ILE A 731 -20.43 6.21 -0.72
CA ILE A 731 -20.00 6.56 0.65
C ILE A 731 -20.74 5.71 1.69
N ALA A 732 -22.05 5.56 1.55
CA ALA A 732 -22.88 4.80 2.48
C ALA A 732 -22.47 3.32 2.59
N LYS A 733 -21.97 2.75 1.51
CA LYS A 733 -21.57 1.33 1.45
C LYS A 733 -20.07 1.12 1.76
N ALA A 734 -19.28 2.18 1.83
CA ALA A 734 -17.84 2.10 2.08
C ALA A 734 -17.48 1.54 3.47
N GLY A 735 -18.43 1.50 4.41
CA GLY A 735 -18.23 0.97 5.76
C GLY A 735 -17.70 -0.47 5.80
N PHE A 736 -18.04 -1.28 4.81
CA PHE A 736 -17.51 -2.65 4.66
C PHE A 736 -15.96 -2.66 4.57
N PHE A 737 -15.37 -1.64 3.98
CA PHE A 737 -13.92 -1.56 3.78
C PHE A 737 -13.15 -0.90 4.94
N SER A 738 -13.73 -0.87 6.13
CA SER A 738 -13.00 -0.49 7.34
C SER A 738 -11.96 -1.54 7.73
N SER A 739 -10.72 -1.13 7.99
CA SER A 739 -9.69 -2.04 8.54
C SER A 739 -10.03 -2.55 9.94
N ASP A 740 -10.84 -1.82 10.70
CA ASP A 740 -11.34 -2.30 12.00
C ASP A 740 -12.20 -3.55 11.82
N ARG A 741 -13.09 -3.58 10.80
CA ARG A 741 -13.85 -4.78 10.43
C ARG A 741 -12.91 -5.93 10.05
N THR A 742 -11.92 -5.67 9.20
CA THR A 742 -10.98 -6.71 8.76
C THR A 742 -10.22 -7.31 9.94
N ILE A 743 -9.70 -6.46 10.83
CA ILE A 743 -8.94 -6.91 12.01
C ILE A 743 -9.83 -7.64 13.01
N ALA A 744 -11.10 -7.21 13.18
CA ALA A 744 -12.05 -7.96 13.99
C ALA A 744 -12.27 -9.39 13.44
N GLN A 745 -12.35 -9.57 12.12
CA GLN A 745 -12.44 -10.89 11.51
C GLN A 745 -11.18 -11.75 11.72
N TYR A 746 -9.97 -11.16 11.61
CA TYR A 746 -8.74 -11.88 11.96
C TYR A 746 -8.75 -12.32 13.43
N GLU A 747 -9.18 -11.46 14.36
CA GLU A 747 -9.26 -11.77 15.78
C GLU A 747 -10.24 -12.91 16.05
N ASP A 748 -11.45 -12.81 15.51
CA ASP A 748 -12.52 -13.78 15.78
C ASP A 748 -12.25 -15.16 15.15
N GLU A 749 -11.70 -15.20 13.96
CA GLU A 749 -11.57 -16.44 13.20
C GLU A 749 -10.19 -17.09 13.31
N ILE A 750 -9.11 -16.31 13.44
CA ILE A 750 -7.73 -16.80 13.35
C ILE A 750 -6.98 -16.62 14.68
N TRP A 751 -6.83 -15.38 15.16
CA TRP A 751 -5.91 -15.05 16.25
C TRP A 751 -6.40 -15.49 17.63
N LYS A 752 -7.65 -15.19 17.95
CA LYS A 752 -8.33 -15.60 19.20
C LYS A 752 -7.50 -15.27 20.44
N THR A 753 -7.15 -13.98 20.57
CA THR A 753 -6.34 -13.49 21.69
C THR A 753 -7.15 -13.18 22.95
N LYS A 754 -8.47 -13.03 22.81
CA LYS A 754 -9.41 -12.77 23.88
C LYS A 754 -9.92 -14.01 24.55
#